data_410000b2b1c59f95e6c6dec884813eff
#
_entry.id   410000b2b1c59f95e6c6dec884813eff
#
_cell.length_a   1.000
_cell.length_b   1.000
_cell.length_c   1.000
_cell.angle_alpha   90.00
_cell.angle_beta   90.00
_cell.angle_gamma   90.00
#
_symmetry.space_group_name_H-M   'P 1'
#
loop_
_entity.id
_entity.type
_entity.pdbx_description
1 polymer ?
#
loop_
_entity_poly.entity_id
_entity_poly.type
_entity_poly.pdbx_seq_one_letter_code
_entity_poly.pdbx_strand_id
1 'polypeptide(L)'
;MHLRGNVIYNTWENFWKKAYKSSYFRAQYDETSERTDWSLSERQLFTQSNGRTLLGQDTMGRLHFLCTPHDKIYAVPSGGTDLGGQFKGYIGQYYQNDTALLLGKMKYDLELDNGLMISGANKQSWTTYYDDFLPVTATEHPELEIRIFSFAPILEKEAVPASSIHPVPGPAGAFYCIEVKNTSGCKIKGKLRLSFDQKFVNQFEHYGKYFDDYTVTPYKSEWDQKLLVLWHPEACAAIQLLDSVCEGQGDNPRIYVPFELKANESRTFTTVIALTPKREEIYSALGTLYQHTPLEWLNVTDDFWKERFGKITTDIRENQEAGEKYRDMQVRFILDNFNCLSFREDGSLLTNWQGAPSHSLSRLWGIDITPDVVSVMYAVPEVGKSAMFYLAERNRPRYSLYSDHSMFYYISLLVIAGKYLELTGDEKFFRDHPELVAAIDEIYDGMMKHKHKEKALISSRYASDLIVFRKYDYGANVQCYYALKSYRRILKLLERDATDVDRFMEQMKADMKELMEGSGPFGRQITGGNNLGENEERFYIQDDLNYYGGEDTATVMAPLYGLYDFDYEPYVNLHRYARSMYITNYDPEFQTMRELHFGMNPSATGCTLKLGGSLTRQEMLDNLNLLYERLDETGSLFWWPRATNKKRCLTRCSQGQGAWIQQSVEQWFGLRMDGTQKTLVIKPQGLLSGYKLQKTHLGAYVFDIEYREEKGKTVINIKNYNEEAIKVVFEVRKYGAGAQGECRKVEELVLAGALVEKEFVTETMAVQETDIAGAECSTMTEDGILFSPYGIIMPKLYNSDCGIFLFRYLISQSTDTEWKNAEVKIEVPDGWKVQYKQFYHWDYQPVFSDNKAVCMVGEVPQNTHKVAGFYISLPDELAGGEKSVMLSEHPFPQDTQHKMKQVTLYVEGQKTQAAGVISASLETDGKQCKVSEIPVLILSKEDYADALDKMYHGTKK
;
A
#
# COMPACT_ATOMS: atom_id res chain seq x y z
N MET A 1 -38.64 15.02 5.37
CA MET A 1 -37.21 14.65 5.28
C MET A 1 -37.02 13.35 6.04
N HIS A 2 -36.88 12.25 5.35
CA HIS A 2 -36.63 10.95 5.98
C HIS A 2 -35.15 10.64 5.87
N LEU A 3 -34.37 11.04 6.87
CA LEU A 3 -33.04 10.54 7.05
C LEU A 3 -33.14 9.03 7.32
N ARG A 4 -32.66 8.21 6.39
CA ARG A 4 -32.67 6.76 6.48
C ARG A 4 -31.45 6.30 7.26
N GLY A 5 -31.41 6.56 8.54
CA GLY A 5 -30.34 6.09 9.39
C GLY A 5 -30.83 5.67 10.77
N ASN A 6 -30.14 4.77 11.40
CA ASN A 6 -30.56 4.21 12.68
C ASN A 6 -30.39 5.16 13.87
N VAL A 7 -29.77 6.32 13.68
CA VAL A 7 -29.46 7.25 14.74
C VAL A 7 -29.37 8.68 14.24
N ILE A 8 -30.46 9.40 14.37
CA ILE A 8 -30.50 10.85 14.16
C ILE A 8 -30.12 11.53 15.47
N TYR A 9 -29.05 12.31 15.46
CA TYR A 9 -28.71 13.18 16.56
C TYR A 9 -29.54 14.45 16.44
N ASN A 10 -30.47 14.64 17.36
CA ASN A 10 -31.32 15.83 17.36
C ASN A 10 -30.60 17.04 17.94
N THR A 11 -29.56 16.81 18.71
CA THR A 11 -28.75 17.84 19.37
C THR A 11 -27.30 17.39 19.46
N TRP A 12 -26.40 18.36 19.60
CA TRP A 12 -25.00 18.09 19.89
C TRP A 12 -24.80 17.28 21.18
N GLU A 13 -25.66 17.54 22.20
CA GLU A 13 -25.64 16.77 23.44
C GLU A 13 -25.91 15.29 23.20
N ASN A 14 -26.87 14.96 22.36
CA ASN A 14 -27.16 13.56 22.00
C ASN A 14 -26.04 12.91 21.19
N PHE A 15 -25.40 13.67 20.32
CA PHE A 15 -24.20 13.20 19.60
C PHE A 15 -23.09 12.83 20.60
N TRP A 16 -22.77 13.69 21.54
CA TRP A 16 -21.70 13.48 22.51
C TRP A 16 -22.04 12.42 23.58
N LYS A 17 -23.29 12.18 23.88
CA LYS A 17 -23.72 11.13 24.82
C LYS A 17 -23.64 9.72 24.28
N LYS A 18 -23.75 9.55 22.97
CA LYS A 18 -23.62 8.22 22.37
C LYS A 18 -22.19 7.80 22.42
N ALA A 19 -22.04 6.59 22.96
CA ALA A 19 -20.77 5.98 23.26
C ALA A 19 -19.74 6.28 22.18
N TYR A 20 -18.89 7.18 22.51
CA TYR A 20 -17.70 7.49 21.84
C TYR A 20 -16.85 6.21 21.75
N LYS A 21 -17.02 5.48 20.67
CA LYS A 21 -16.14 4.36 20.36
C LYS A 21 -14.85 4.95 19.82
N SER A 22 -13.87 5.06 20.66
CA SER A 22 -12.51 5.29 20.17
C SER A 22 -12.11 4.08 19.32
N SER A 23 -11.56 4.31 18.15
CA SER A 23 -10.87 3.27 17.43
C SER A 23 -9.63 2.81 18.24
N TYR A 24 -9.07 1.65 17.91
CA TYR A 24 -7.77 1.24 18.48
C TYR A 24 -6.67 2.27 18.19
N PHE A 25 -6.80 3.02 17.09
CA PHE A 25 -5.83 3.99 16.65
C PHE A 25 -6.00 5.30 17.40
N ARG A 26 -5.04 5.58 18.27
CA ARG A 26 -5.06 6.72 19.15
C ARG A 26 -3.67 7.30 19.31
N ALA A 27 -3.54 8.60 19.11
CA ALA A 27 -2.34 9.35 19.38
C ALA A 27 -2.53 10.27 20.59
N GLN A 28 -1.57 10.27 21.49
CA GLN A 28 -1.48 11.30 22.53
C GLN A 28 -0.84 12.56 21.95
N TYR A 29 -1.07 13.67 22.65
CA TYR A 29 -0.38 14.92 22.35
C TYR A 29 1.14 14.69 22.30
N ASP A 30 1.73 15.11 21.20
CA ASP A 30 3.16 15.06 20.97
C ASP A 30 3.71 16.49 20.86
N GLU A 31 4.61 16.89 21.76
CA GLU A 31 5.27 18.19 21.72
C GLU A 31 6.04 18.42 20.40
N THR A 32 6.43 17.36 19.71
CA THR A 32 7.06 17.44 18.40
C THR A 32 6.12 17.96 17.31
N SER A 33 4.79 17.88 17.53
CA SER A 33 3.81 18.49 16.61
C SER A 33 3.92 20.02 16.53
N GLU A 34 4.56 20.66 17.50
CA GLU A 34 4.80 22.10 17.51
C GLU A 34 6.03 22.50 16.68
N ARG A 35 6.86 21.55 16.30
CA ARG A 35 8.05 21.86 15.52
C ARG A 35 7.66 22.43 14.16
N THR A 36 8.19 23.62 13.89
CA THR A 36 7.94 24.32 12.62
C THR A 36 8.83 23.80 11.49
N ASP A 37 9.91 23.11 11.84
CA ASP A 37 10.87 22.51 10.93
C ASP A 37 10.41 21.15 10.37
N TRP A 38 9.26 20.62 10.82
CA TRP A 38 8.71 19.38 10.31
C TRP A 38 7.77 19.62 9.14
N SER A 39 7.98 18.87 8.08
CA SER A 39 7.07 18.82 6.93
C SER A 39 5.72 18.18 7.32
N LEU A 40 4.71 18.33 6.45
CA LEU A 40 3.41 17.68 6.67
C LEU A 40 3.53 16.17 6.80
N SER A 41 4.44 15.57 6.05
CA SER A 41 4.70 14.14 6.03
C SER A 41 5.25 13.59 7.35
N GLU A 42 5.93 14.41 8.12
CA GLU A 42 6.51 14.03 9.41
C GLU A 42 5.52 14.15 10.57
N ARG A 43 4.30 14.65 10.31
CA ARG A 43 3.28 14.87 11.33
C ARG A 43 2.27 13.75 11.37
N GLN A 44 1.77 13.45 12.57
CA GLN A 44 0.63 12.56 12.75
C GLN A 44 -0.65 13.30 12.38
N LEU A 45 -1.20 12.99 11.21
CA LEU A 45 -2.42 13.61 10.74
C LEU A 45 -3.53 12.57 10.60
N PHE A 46 -4.60 12.81 11.31
CA PHE A 46 -5.84 12.08 11.18
C PHE A 46 -6.62 12.68 10.02
N THR A 47 -6.80 11.93 8.95
CA THR A 47 -7.39 12.40 7.71
C THR A 47 -8.83 11.99 7.53
N GLN A 48 -9.60 12.82 6.84
CA GLN A 48 -10.96 12.53 6.41
C GLN A 48 -11.24 13.22 5.07
N SER A 49 -12.03 12.60 4.23
CA SER A 49 -12.41 13.12 2.92
C SER A 49 -13.87 12.80 2.60
N ASN A 50 -14.48 13.64 1.76
CA ASN A 50 -15.73 13.34 1.07
C ASN A 50 -15.51 13.05 -0.43
N GLY A 51 -14.27 12.75 -0.82
CA GLY A 51 -13.88 12.55 -2.20
C GLY A 51 -13.63 13.83 -2.99
N ARG A 52 -14.04 15.00 -2.48
CA ARG A 52 -13.80 16.29 -3.12
C ARG A 52 -12.93 17.21 -2.26
N THR A 53 -13.13 17.16 -0.98
CA THR A 53 -12.34 17.92 0.00
C THR A 53 -11.66 16.93 0.92
N LEU A 54 -10.34 17.03 1.04
CA LEU A 54 -9.52 16.28 1.99
C LEU A 54 -9.05 17.21 3.09
N LEU A 55 -9.12 16.75 4.32
CA LEU A 55 -8.61 17.46 5.49
C LEU A 55 -7.73 16.57 6.36
N GLY A 56 -6.88 17.22 7.16
CA GLY A 56 -6.02 16.57 8.14
C GLY A 56 -6.00 17.33 9.46
N GLN A 57 -6.38 16.63 10.53
CA GLN A 57 -6.36 17.13 11.91
C GLN A 57 -5.16 16.53 12.66
N ASP A 58 -4.39 17.38 13.31
CA ASP A 58 -3.24 16.92 14.12
C ASP A 58 -3.65 16.55 15.56
N THR A 59 -2.68 16.04 16.33
CA THR A 59 -2.89 15.63 17.73
C THR A 59 -3.18 16.78 18.68
N MET A 60 -3.08 18.01 18.23
CA MET A 60 -3.47 19.21 18.96
C MET A 60 -4.89 19.69 18.61
N GLY A 61 -5.60 18.98 17.77
CA GLY A 61 -6.92 19.37 17.29
C GLY A 61 -6.88 20.51 16.28
N ARG A 62 -5.72 20.87 15.74
CA ARG A 62 -5.63 21.86 14.67
C ARG A 62 -5.99 21.21 13.34
N LEU A 63 -6.76 21.93 12.57
CA LEU A 63 -6.94 21.59 11.16
C LEU A 63 -5.65 22.01 10.42
N HIS A 64 -4.80 21.06 10.13
CA HIS A 64 -3.45 21.31 9.63
C HIS A 64 -3.46 21.71 8.16
N PHE A 65 -4.35 21.09 7.41
CA PHE A 65 -4.62 21.43 6.03
C PHE A 65 -6.06 21.12 5.66
N LEU A 66 -6.53 21.81 4.65
CA LEU A 66 -7.75 21.55 3.90
C LEU A 66 -7.40 21.73 2.43
N CYS A 67 -7.71 20.77 1.59
CA CYS A 67 -7.42 20.87 0.17
C CYS A 67 -8.55 20.38 -0.71
N THR A 68 -8.65 20.99 -1.87
CA THR A 68 -9.53 20.60 -2.98
C THR A 68 -8.69 20.57 -4.25
N PRO A 69 -8.72 19.51 -5.04
CA PRO A 69 -7.91 19.40 -6.23
C PRO A 69 -8.44 20.35 -7.33
N HIS A 70 -7.53 20.76 -8.18
CA HIS A 70 -7.81 21.60 -9.34
C HIS A 70 -7.97 20.76 -10.60
N ASP A 71 -8.73 21.25 -11.58
CA ASP A 71 -8.91 20.57 -12.87
C ASP A 71 -7.70 20.62 -13.79
N LYS A 72 -6.76 21.52 -13.54
CA LYS A 72 -5.55 21.62 -14.36
C LYS A 72 -4.61 20.45 -14.10
N ILE A 73 -4.18 19.85 -15.17
CA ILE A 73 -3.21 18.76 -15.15
C ILE A 73 -2.03 19.18 -15.99
N TYR A 74 -0.86 19.14 -15.39
CA TYR A 74 0.40 19.45 -16.04
C TYR A 74 1.16 18.18 -16.36
N ALA A 75 1.68 18.12 -17.60
CA ALA A 75 2.70 17.13 -17.93
C ALA A 75 4.04 17.65 -17.39
N VAL A 76 4.62 16.95 -16.43
CA VAL A 76 5.97 17.27 -15.94
C VAL A 76 6.97 16.51 -16.81
N PRO A 77 7.89 17.19 -17.51
CA PRO A 77 8.91 16.52 -18.30
C PRO A 77 9.78 15.60 -17.42
N SER A 78 9.97 14.38 -17.87
CA SER A 78 10.93 13.47 -17.27
C SER A 78 12.34 14.04 -17.42
N GLY A 79 13.00 14.26 -16.40
CA GLY A 79 14.38 14.74 -16.43
C GLY A 79 14.61 15.94 -15.55
N GLY A 80 13.55 16.49 -14.96
CA GLY A 80 13.65 17.54 -13.95
C GLY A 80 13.85 17.00 -12.53
N THR A 81 13.67 15.71 -12.29
CA THR A 81 13.91 15.10 -11.00
C THR A 81 15.27 14.43 -11.00
N ASP A 82 16.25 15.14 -10.55
CA ASP A 82 17.58 14.59 -10.32
C ASP A 82 17.58 13.77 -9.03
N LEU A 83 17.09 12.55 -9.13
CA LEU A 83 17.26 11.55 -8.09
C LEU A 83 18.68 10.99 -8.16
N GLY A 84 19.67 11.89 -8.02
CA GLY A 84 21.07 11.50 -7.92
C GLY A 84 21.61 10.67 -9.08
N GLY A 85 21.13 10.89 -10.29
CA GLY A 85 21.62 10.20 -11.50
C GLY A 85 21.18 8.75 -11.65
N GLN A 86 20.58 8.14 -10.62
CA GLN A 86 20.14 6.73 -10.66
C GLN A 86 18.88 6.54 -11.51
N PHE A 87 18.15 7.59 -11.74
CA PHE A 87 16.85 7.55 -12.40
C PHE A 87 16.82 8.42 -13.68
N LYS A 88 17.96 8.64 -14.33
CA LYS A 88 18.00 9.22 -15.65
C LYS A 88 17.19 8.35 -16.62
N GLY A 89 16.08 8.88 -17.10
CA GLY A 89 15.16 8.13 -17.94
C GLY A 89 13.99 7.48 -17.17
N TYR A 90 13.89 7.76 -15.90
CA TYR A 90 12.77 7.44 -15.07
C TYR A 90 11.51 8.02 -15.65
N ILE A 91 10.48 7.24 -15.69
CA ILE A 91 9.20 7.43 -16.33
C ILE A 91 9.00 8.82 -16.94
N GLY A 92 8.98 8.87 -18.21
CA GLY A 92 9.10 10.06 -19.01
C GLY A 92 8.14 11.20 -18.73
N GLN A 93 7.02 11.01 -18.08
CA GLN A 93 6.11 12.10 -17.77
C GLN A 93 5.19 11.74 -16.62
N TYR A 94 5.13 12.63 -15.65
CA TYR A 94 4.10 12.63 -14.64
C TYR A 94 3.00 13.59 -15.04
N TYR A 95 1.77 13.16 -14.91
CA TYR A 95 0.67 14.09 -14.88
C TYR A 95 0.55 14.59 -13.46
N GLN A 96 0.93 15.83 -13.26
CA GLN A 96 0.79 16.50 -11.99
C GLN A 96 -0.48 17.33 -12.01
N ASN A 97 -1.31 17.15 -11.00
CA ASN A 97 -2.39 18.07 -10.74
C ASN A 97 -1.80 19.29 -10.00
N ASP A 98 -1.93 20.48 -10.54
CA ASP A 98 -1.20 21.66 -10.06
C ASP A 98 -1.70 22.20 -8.72
N THR A 99 -2.65 21.56 -8.10
CA THR A 99 -3.23 22.21 -6.95
C THR A 99 -3.74 21.28 -5.88
N ALA A 100 -2.87 20.88 -5.02
CA ALA A 100 -3.27 20.76 -3.64
C ALA A 100 -3.10 22.13 -2.98
N LEU A 101 -4.05 23.03 -3.16
CA LEU A 101 -4.02 24.28 -2.43
C LEU A 101 -4.42 24.01 -1.01
N LEU A 102 -3.44 24.05 -0.16
CA LEU A 102 -3.62 23.88 1.27
C LEU A 102 -4.00 25.23 1.88
N LEU A 103 -5.19 25.30 2.43
CA LEU A 103 -5.49 26.35 3.39
C LEU A 103 -4.64 26.12 4.63
N GLY A 104 -3.89 27.13 5.08
CA GLY A 104 -2.99 27.00 6.22
C GLY A 104 -3.69 26.65 7.54
N LYS A 105 -2.93 26.39 8.57
CA LYS A 105 -3.40 25.90 9.86
C LYS A 105 -4.52 26.73 10.46
N MET A 106 -5.54 26.03 10.97
CA MET A 106 -6.62 26.60 11.73
C MET A 106 -6.64 26.01 13.14
N LYS A 107 -6.86 26.84 14.14
CA LYS A 107 -7.00 26.45 15.53
C LYS A 107 -7.99 27.32 16.27
N TYR A 108 -8.49 26.82 17.39
CA TYR A 108 -9.24 27.57 18.35
C TYR A 108 -8.38 27.96 19.56
N ASP A 109 -8.59 29.16 20.04
CA ASP A 109 -8.07 29.66 21.31
C ASP A 109 -9.24 30.03 22.22
N LEU A 110 -9.25 29.56 23.45
CA LEU A 110 -10.23 29.94 24.46
C LEU A 110 -9.60 30.97 25.40
N GLU A 111 -10.23 32.13 25.48
CA GLU A 111 -9.89 33.22 26.42
C GLU A 111 -11.00 33.29 27.46
N LEU A 112 -10.72 32.90 28.69
CA LEU A 112 -11.67 33.03 29.80
C LEU A 112 -11.60 34.39 30.45
N ASP A 113 -12.70 34.85 31.07
CA ASP A 113 -12.79 36.16 31.72
C ASP A 113 -11.83 36.31 32.91
N ASN A 114 -11.35 35.23 33.47
CA ASN A 114 -10.31 35.21 34.49
C ASN A 114 -8.89 35.40 33.94
N GLY A 115 -8.74 35.63 32.64
CA GLY A 115 -7.47 35.84 31.96
C GLY A 115 -6.75 34.56 31.55
N LEU A 116 -7.33 33.40 31.79
CA LEU A 116 -6.78 32.12 31.35
C LEU A 116 -6.93 31.97 29.84
N MET A 117 -5.82 31.69 29.16
CA MET A 117 -5.80 31.34 27.73
C MET A 117 -5.55 29.85 27.59
N ILE A 118 -6.41 29.17 26.85
CA ILE A 118 -6.28 27.75 26.48
C ILE A 118 -6.15 27.68 24.98
N SER A 119 -4.96 27.35 24.53
CA SER A 119 -4.62 27.22 23.10
C SER A 119 -4.37 25.76 22.75
N GLY A 120 -5.33 25.16 22.09
CA GLY A 120 -5.18 23.79 21.58
C GLY A 120 -5.05 22.69 22.62
N ALA A 121 -4.42 21.59 22.22
CA ALA A 121 -4.20 20.42 23.05
C ALA A 121 -3.04 20.62 24.05
N ASN A 122 -3.04 19.83 25.07
CA ASN A 122 -1.98 19.76 26.09
C ASN A 122 -1.57 18.30 26.33
N LYS A 123 -0.70 18.05 27.31
CA LYS A 123 -0.22 16.70 27.66
C LYS A 123 -1.33 15.70 28.01
N GLN A 124 -2.54 16.16 28.30
CA GLN A 124 -3.72 15.33 28.59
C GLN A 124 -4.63 15.18 27.35
N SER A 125 -4.18 15.62 26.20
CA SER A 125 -4.92 15.54 24.96
C SER A 125 -4.60 14.26 24.19
N TRP A 126 -5.61 13.76 23.50
CA TRP A 126 -5.48 12.61 22.62
C TRP A 126 -6.41 12.75 21.41
N THR A 127 -6.01 12.17 20.30
CA THR A 127 -6.77 12.16 19.05
C THR A 127 -7.04 10.73 18.60
N THR A 128 -8.23 10.47 18.12
CA THR A 128 -8.66 9.17 17.58
C THR A 128 -9.70 9.38 16.48
N TYR A 129 -10.15 8.30 15.86
CA TYR A 129 -11.31 8.32 14.99
C TYR A 129 -12.57 7.91 15.76
N TYR A 130 -13.60 8.72 15.67
CA TYR A 130 -14.96 8.38 16.10
C TYR A 130 -15.67 7.65 14.97
N ASP A 131 -16.32 6.52 15.30
CA ASP A 131 -16.95 5.64 14.30
C ASP A 131 -16.07 5.39 13.05
N ASP A 132 -14.75 5.23 13.28
CA ASP A 132 -13.69 4.91 12.32
C ASP A 132 -13.32 6.03 11.31
N PHE A 133 -14.17 7.01 11.06
CA PHE A 133 -13.95 8.01 10.01
C PHE A 133 -13.72 9.44 10.50
N LEU A 134 -14.28 9.82 11.64
CA LEU A 134 -14.27 11.20 12.13
C LEU A 134 -13.10 11.44 13.08
N PRO A 135 -12.08 12.25 12.71
CA PRO A 135 -10.99 12.59 13.62
C PRO A 135 -11.48 13.49 14.74
N VAL A 136 -11.27 13.09 15.98
CA VAL A 136 -11.63 13.85 17.18
C VAL A 136 -10.48 13.94 18.13
N THR A 137 -10.13 15.15 18.55
CA THR A 137 -9.18 15.43 19.62
C THR A 137 -9.94 15.79 20.89
N ALA A 138 -9.67 15.07 21.98
CA ALA A 138 -10.22 15.36 23.29
C ALA A 138 -9.10 15.91 24.21
N THR A 139 -9.40 16.94 24.95
CA THR A 139 -8.50 17.60 25.91
C THR A 139 -9.20 17.74 27.24
N GLU A 140 -8.56 17.27 28.30
CA GLU A 140 -9.00 17.49 29.67
C GLU A 140 -8.27 18.68 30.28
N HIS A 141 -9.06 19.57 30.86
CA HIS A 141 -8.58 20.70 31.65
C HIS A 141 -9.35 20.69 33.00
N PRO A 142 -8.77 21.19 34.12
CA PRO A 142 -9.42 21.13 35.42
C PRO A 142 -10.85 21.68 35.48
N GLU A 143 -11.17 22.64 34.62
CA GLU A 143 -12.48 23.29 34.59
C GLU A 143 -13.28 23.07 33.32
N LEU A 144 -12.67 22.48 32.29
CA LEU A 144 -13.27 22.31 30.96
C LEU A 144 -12.93 20.95 30.36
N GLU A 145 -13.87 20.37 29.68
CA GLU A 145 -13.65 19.32 28.70
C GLU A 145 -13.79 19.94 27.30
N ILE A 146 -12.78 19.74 26.45
CA ILE A 146 -12.75 20.32 25.10
C ILE A 146 -12.64 19.17 24.12
N ARG A 147 -13.49 19.18 23.09
CA ARG A 147 -13.45 18.22 21.97
C ARG A 147 -13.42 18.98 20.66
N ILE A 148 -12.50 18.62 19.79
CA ILE A 148 -12.31 19.26 18.50
C ILE A 148 -12.42 18.21 17.42
N PHE A 149 -13.22 18.45 16.41
CA PHE A 149 -13.32 17.58 15.25
C PHE A 149 -13.52 18.39 13.97
N SER A 150 -13.19 17.74 12.86
CA SER A 150 -13.37 18.31 11.53
C SER A 150 -13.87 17.25 10.57
N PHE A 151 -14.72 17.65 9.64
CA PHE A 151 -15.22 16.72 8.61
C PHE A 151 -15.61 17.43 7.33
N ALA A 152 -15.40 16.77 6.20
CA ALA A 152 -15.94 17.12 4.91
C ALA A 152 -17.26 16.35 4.74
N PRO A 153 -18.40 17.06 4.56
CA PRO A 153 -19.72 16.44 4.56
C PRO A 153 -20.01 15.67 3.27
N ILE A 154 -20.86 14.64 3.37
CA ILE A 154 -21.35 13.86 2.25
C ILE A 154 -22.79 14.24 1.95
N LEU A 155 -23.16 14.37 0.67
CA LEU A 155 -24.53 14.62 0.22
C LEU A 155 -25.40 13.36 0.39
N GLU A 156 -26.67 13.56 0.63
CA GLU A 156 -27.64 12.48 0.56
C GLU A 156 -27.69 11.90 -0.86
N LYS A 157 -27.86 10.59 -0.97
CA LYS A 157 -27.90 9.89 -2.26
C LYS A 157 -28.94 10.47 -3.23
N GLU A 158 -30.06 10.90 -2.69
CA GLU A 158 -31.17 11.50 -3.43
C GLU A 158 -30.84 12.90 -4.01
N ALA A 159 -29.85 13.58 -3.43
CA ALA A 159 -29.37 14.86 -3.93
C ALA A 159 -28.40 14.75 -5.11
N VAL A 160 -27.97 13.52 -5.42
CA VAL A 160 -27.05 13.24 -6.53
C VAL A 160 -27.84 13.03 -7.81
N PRO A 161 -27.50 13.72 -8.93
CA PRO A 161 -28.13 13.46 -10.20
C PRO A 161 -28.00 11.98 -10.58
N ALA A 162 -29.06 11.39 -11.10
CA ALA A 162 -29.06 9.98 -11.53
C ALA A 162 -28.03 9.65 -12.63
N SER A 163 -27.60 10.68 -13.37
CA SER A 163 -26.54 10.58 -14.37
C SER A 163 -25.14 10.71 -13.81
N SER A 164 -24.99 11.07 -12.53
CA SER A 164 -23.69 11.21 -11.90
C SER A 164 -23.06 9.86 -11.62
N ILE A 165 -21.80 9.75 -11.95
CA ILE A 165 -20.96 8.59 -11.59
C ILE A 165 -20.24 8.81 -10.25
N HIS A 166 -20.60 9.87 -9.53
CA HIS A 166 -19.91 10.24 -8.28
C HIS A 166 -20.06 9.14 -7.22
N PRO A 167 -18.97 8.53 -6.75
CA PRO A 167 -19.05 7.42 -5.79
C PRO A 167 -19.47 7.89 -4.40
N VAL A 168 -19.02 9.08 -4.03
CA VAL A 168 -19.30 9.72 -2.76
C VAL A 168 -19.47 11.21 -3.01
N PRO A 169 -20.69 11.67 -3.23
CA PRO A 169 -20.92 13.08 -3.52
C PRO A 169 -20.70 13.91 -2.26
N GLY A 170 -19.89 14.96 -2.38
CA GLY A 170 -19.65 15.90 -1.31
C GLY A 170 -19.54 17.33 -1.81
N PRO A 171 -19.98 18.33 -1.04
CA PRO A 171 -19.73 19.72 -1.36
C PRO A 171 -18.23 20.05 -1.22
N ALA A 172 -17.81 21.10 -1.92
CA ALA A 172 -16.45 21.61 -1.84
C ALA A 172 -16.23 22.42 -0.55
N GLY A 173 -16.01 21.74 0.55
CA GLY A 173 -15.81 22.38 1.84
C GLY A 173 -15.85 21.42 3.02
N ALA A 174 -15.73 21.97 4.21
CA ALA A 174 -15.65 21.24 5.46
C ALA A 174 -16.23 22.05 6.63
N PHE A 175 -16.47 21.32 7.72
CA PHE A 175 -16.78 21.90 9.02
C PHE A 175 -15.61 21.65 9.98
N TYR A 176 -15.30 22.68 10.76
CA TYR A 176 -14.33 22.59 11.86
C TYR A 176 -15.03 23.00 13.14
N CYS A 177 -15.17 22.06 14.09
CA CYS A 177 -16.05 22.19 15.24
C CYS A 177 -15.27 22.05 16.54
N ILE A 178 -15.66 22.81 17.54
CA ILE A 178 -15.19 22.66 18.92
C ILE A 178 -16.40 22.58 19.87
N GLU A 179 -16.44 21.55 20.69
CA GLU A 179 -17.30 21.50 21.88
C GLU A 179 -16.50 21.94 23.10
N VAL A 180 -17.08 22.83 23.87
CA VAL A 180 -16.58 23.23 25.20
C VAL A 180 -17.62 22.90 26.23
N LYS A 181 -17.25 22.05 27.18
CA LYS A 181 -18.12 21.66 28.32
C LYS A 181 -17.50 22.18 29.62
N ASN A 182 -18.33 22.88 30.38
CA ASN A 182 -17.92 23.36 31.70
C ASN A 182 -18.03 22.20 32.70
N THR A 183 -16.90 21.71 33.21
CA THR A 183 -16.81 20.67 34.24
C THR A 183 -16.64 21.23 35.66
N SER A 184 -16.51 22.54 35.78
CA SER A 184 -16.42 23.21 37.08
C SER A 184 -17.77 23.33 37.78
N GLY A 185 -17.74 23.54 39.08
CA GLY A 185 -18.95 23.80 39.90
C GLY A 185 -19.55 25.18 39.72
N CYS A 186 -18.93 26.06 38.95
CA CYS A 186 -19.34 27.46 38.75
C CYS A 186 -19.59 27.78 37.30
N LYS A 187 -20.19 28.94 37.07
CA LYS A 187 -20.40 29.50 35.75
C LYS A 187 -19.08 30.01 35.18
N ILE A 188 -18.82 29.65 33.92
CA ILE A 188 -17.65 30.10 33.16
C ILE A 188 -18.10 31.02 32.04
N LYS A 189 -17.34 32.11 31.82
CA LYS A 189 -17.52 33.04 30.72
C LYS A 189 -16.19 33.22 30.01
N GLY A 190 -16.29 33.49 28.70
CA GLY A 190 -15.09 33.71 27.88
C GLY A 190 -15.41 34.01 26.43
N LYS A 191 -14.39 33.94 25.62
CA LYS A 191 -14.45 34.10 24.17
C LYS A 191 -13.74 32.92 23.52
N LEU A 192 -14.37 32.30 22.53
CA LEU A 192 -13.70 31.40 21.63
C LEU A 192 -13.22 32.19 20.43
N ARG A 193 -11.94 32.14 20.15
CA ARG A 193 -11.32 32.77 18.97
C ARG A 193 -10.93 31.73 17.96
N LEU A 194 -11.18 32.05 16.69
CA LEU A 194 -10.63 31.33 15.55
C LEU A 194 -9.32 32.00 15.13
N SER A 195 -8.24 31.22 15.14
CA SER A 195 -6.94 31.63 14.62
C SER A 195 -6.55 30.76 13.44
N PHE A 196 -6.05 31.36 12.38
CA PHE A 196 -5.60 30.63 11.20
C PHE A 196 -4.56 31.39 10.40
N ASP A 197 -3.76 30.66 9.66
CA ASP A 197 -2.82 31.22 8.71
C ASP A 197 -3.59 31.65 7.46
N GLN A 198 -3.61 32.95 7.18
CA GLN A 198 -4.31 33.49 6.02
C GLN A 198 -3.46 33.33 4.76
N LYS A 199 -3.25 32.10 4.33
CA LYS A 199 -2.44 31.79 3.15
C LYS A 199 -2.88 30.54 2.44
N PHE A 200 -2.66 30.51 1.14
CA PHE A 200 -2.65 29.31 0.35
C PHE A 200 -1.22 28.81 0.25
N VAL A 201 -1.06 27.52 0.37
CA VAL A 201 0.23 26.86 0.27
C VAL A 201 0.15 25.90 -0.89
N ASN A 202 1.01 26.06 -1.88
CA ASN A 202 1.17 25.10 -2.95
C ASN A 202 2.32 24.18 -2.59
N GLN A 203 2.03 22.89 -2.46
CA GLN A 203 3.03 21.89 -2.17
C GLN A 203 3.49 21.24 -3.46
N PHE A 204 4.68 21.63 -3.93
CA PHE A 204 5.39 20.89 -4.95
C PHE A 204 6.27 19.84 -4.32
N GLU A 205 6.08 18.61 -4.71
CA GLU A 205 7.02 17.58 -4.40
C GLU A 205 8.01 17.39 -5.53
N HIS A 206 9.29 17.57 -5.19
CA HIS A 206 10.36 16.92 -5.92
C HIS A 206 10.77 15.67 -5.15
N TYR A 207 10.68 14.55 -5.78
CA TYR A 207 11.19 13.30 -5.24
C TYR A 207 12.66 13.49 -4.84
N GLY A 208 13.00 13.31 -3.57
CA GLY A 208 14.34 13.51 -3.05
C GLY A 208 14.66 14.87 -2.45
N LYS A 209 13.81 15.88 -2.63
CA LYS A 209 13.83 17.09 -1.81
C LYS A 209 12.60 17.10 -0.92
N TYR A 210 12.82 16.79 0.32
CA TYR A 210 11.78 16.76 1.32
C TYR A 210 11.27 18.18 1.58
N PHE A 211 10.10 18.47 1.14
CA PHE A 211 9.00 19.33 1.59
C PHE A 211 9.25 20.67 2.30
N ASP A 212 10.46 21.17 2.37
CA ASP A 212 10.70 22.44 3.05
C ASP A 212 10.30 23.69 2.21
N ASP A 213 10.00 23.48 0.93
CA ASP A 213 9.64 24.56 0.03
C ASP A 213 8.12 24.66 -0.20
N TYR A 214 7.40 25.13 0.83
CA TYR A 214 6.05 25.65 0.60
C TYR A 214 6.14 26.97 -0.14
N THR A 215 5.74 27.00 -1.38
CA THR A 215 5.58 28.25 -2.09
C THR A 215 4.31 28.92 -1.58
N VAL A 216 4.46 29.96 -0.77
CA VAL A 216 3.35 30.79 -0.34
C VAL A 216 2.88 31.61 -1.54
N THR A 217 1.66 31.35 -1.98
CA THR A 217 1.10 32.05 -3.14
C THR A 217 0.42 33.33 -2.69
N PRO A 218 0.68 34.49 -3.31
CA PRO A 218 -0.02 35.73 -2.99
C PRO A 218 -1.54 35.57 -3.16
N TYR A 219 -2.27 36.04 -2.20
CA TYR A 219 -3.74 36.03 -2.20
C TYR A 219 -4.30 37.40 -1.88
N LYS A 220 -5.60 37.59 -2.13
CA LYS A 220 -6.36 38.76 -1.68
C LYS A 220 -7.36 38.32 -0.63
N SER A 221 -7.62 39.17 0.34
CA SER A 221 -8.64 38.98 1.36
C SER A 221 -9.75 40.04 1.23
N GLU A 222 -10.97 39.57 1.35
CA GLU A 222 -12.16 40.42 1.36
C GLU A 222 -13.07 40.03 2.52
N TRP A 223 -13.68 41.01 3.15
CA TRP A 223 -14.69 40.79 4.18
C TRP A 223 -16.06 41.12 3.63
N ASP A 224 -16.94 40.14 3.68
CA ASP A 224 -18.36 40.32 3.46
C ASP A 224 -19.10 40.04 4.78
N GLN A 225 -19.35 41.10 5.55
CA GLN A 225 -19.92 41.07 6.89
C GLN A 225 -19.11 40.18 7.84
N LYS A 226 -19.59 38.94 8.12
CA LYS A 226 -18.94 37.94 8.99
C LYS A 226 -18.20 36.87 8.22
N LEU A 227 -18.19 36.93 6.89
CA LEU A 227 -17.55 35.99 6.01
C LEU A 227 -16.21 36.55 5.56
N LEU A 228 -15.15 35.77 5.78
CA LEU A 228 -13.84 36.05 5.21
C LEU A 228 -13.65 35.26 3.92
N VAL A 229 -13.39 35.96 2.82
CA VAL A 229 -13.07 35.34 1.54
C VAL A 229 -11.60 35.58 1.22
N LEU A 230 -10.86 34.51 1.07
CA LEU A 230 -9.47 34.49 0.61
C LEU A 230 -9.45 34.02 -0.83
N TRP A 231 -8.81 34.73 -1.74
CA TRP A 231 -8.77 34.28 -3.12
C TRP A 231 -7.43 34.54 -3.84
N HIS A 232 -7.17 33.65 -4.73
CA HIS A 232 -6.03 33.59 -5.64
C HIS A 232 -6.56 33.19 -7.03
N PRO A 233 -5.87 33.48 -8.14
CA PRO A 233 -6.32 33.04 -9.48
C PRO A 233 -6.69 31.56 -9.61
N GLU A 234 -6.14 30.71 -8.77
CA GLU A 234 -6.29 29.24 -8.83
C GLU A 234 -6.93 28.64 -7.57
N ALA A 235 -7.36 29.44 -6.60
CA ALA A 235 -8.05 28.99 -5.39
C ALA A 235 -8.86 30.08 -4.73
N CYS A 236 -9.96 29.68 -4.13
CA CYS A 236 -10.76 30.54 -3.29
C CYS A 236 -11.23 29.78 -2.05
N ALA A 237 -11.10 30.39 -0.88
CA ALA A 237 -11.65 29.88 0.37
C ALA A 237 -12.60 30.90 0.97
N ALA A 238 -13.71 30.42 1.54
CA ALA A 238 -14.61 31.25 2.33
C ALA A 238 -14.77 30.65 3.72
N ILE A 239 -14.56 31.43 4.76
CA ILE A 239 -14.48 30.97 6.15
C ILE A 239 -15.46 31.79 7.00
N GLN A 240 -16.35 31.11 7.73
CA GLN A 240 -17.26 31.72 8.66
C GLN A 240 -17.35 30.95 9.97
N LEU A 241 -16.97 31.56 11.08
CA LEU A 241 -17.34 31.06 12.39
C LEU A 241 -18.79 31.48 12.70
N LEU A 242 -19.68 30.53 12.90
CA LEU A 242 -21.10 30.80 13.17
C LEU A 242 -21.27 31.55 14.48
N ASP A 243 -22.25 32.46 14.53
CA ASP A 243 -22.53 33.34 15.66
C ASP A 243 -21.38 34.28 16.05
N SER A 244 -20.39 34.47 15.18
CA SER A 244 -19.20 35.25 15.50
C SER A 244 -19.44 36.74 15.53
N VAL A 245 -18.58 37.38 16.30
CA VAL A 245 -18.31 38.81 16.24
C VAL A 245 -16.97 39.00 15.54
N CYS A 246 -16.94 39.90 14.56
CA CYS A 246 -15.71 40.25 13.86
C CYS A 246 -15.28 41.64 14.28
N GLU A 247 -14.06 41.79 14.75
CA GLU A 247 -13.44 43.06 15.11
C GLU A 247 -12.14 43.24 14.31
N GLY A 248 -11.85 44.48 13.94
CA GLY A 248 -10.66 44.86 13.20
C GLY A 248 -10.91 45.01 11.71
N GLN A 249 -10.04 45.79 11.05
CA GLN A 249 -10.03 45.99 9.59
C GLN A 249 -8.63 45.62 9.06
N GLY A 250 -8.56 45.09 7.85
CA GLY A 250 -7.30 44.77 7.17
C GLY A 250 -6.83 43.35 7.39
N ASP A 251 -5.52 43.13 7.35
CA ASP A 251 -4.87 41.81 7.22
C ASP A 251 -4.90 40.95 8.48
N ASN A 252 -5.45 41.41 9.60
CA ASN A 252 -5.50 40.64 10.83
C ASN A 252 -6.83 40.81 11.59
N PRO A 253 -7.93 40.33 11.04
CA PRO A 253 -9.24 40.41 11.69
C PRO A 253 -9.30 39.45 12.88
N ARG A 254 -10.00 39.83 13.93
CA ARG A 254 -10.30 38.99 15.07
C ARG A 254 -11.70 38.42 14.95
N ILE A 255 -11.79 37.13 14.79
CA ILE A 255 -13.05 36.39 14.73
C ILE A 255 -13.23 35.65 16.06
N TYR A 256 -14.30 35.97 16.80
CA TYR A 256 -14.55 35.27 18.07
C TYR A 256 -16.04 35.13 18.35
N VAL A 257 -16.39 34.21 19.24
CA VAL A 257 -17.73 34.02 19.77
C VAL A 257 -17.67 34.16 21.29
N PRO A 258 -18.36 35.16 21.90
CA PRO A 258 -18.50 35.21 23.35
C PRO A 258 -19.38 34.04 23.84
N PHE A 259 -19.07 33.48 24.96
CA PHE A 259 -19.85 32.42 25.56
C PHE A 259 -19.97 32.53 27.07
N GLU A 260 -21.03 31.91 27.57
CA GLU A 260 -21.31 31.74 28.98
C GLU A 260 -21.87 30.33 29.17
N LEU A 261 -21.25 29.51 30.03
CA LEU A 261 -21.65 28.14 30.32
C LEU A 261 -21.89 27.98 31.83
N LYS A 262 -23.08 27.49 32.18
CA LYS A 262 -23.38 27.04 33.56
C LYS A 262 -22.59 25.77 33.88
N ALA A 263 -22.54 25.39 35.15
CA ALA A 263 -21.97 24.12 35.54
C ALA A 263 -22.57 22.94 34.76
N ASN A 264 -21.73 22.08 34.22
CA ASN A 264 -22.10 20.93 33.35
C ASN A 264 -22.79 21.27 32.02
N GLU A 265 -22.84 22.54 31.63
CA GLU A 265 -23.34 22.95 30.32
C GLU A 265 -22.26 22.82 29.26
N SER A 266 -22.65 22.41 28.06
CA SER A 266 -21.76 22.37 26.89
C SER A 266 -22.31 23.22 25.73
N ARG A 267 -21.41 23.69 24.87
CA ARG A 267 -21.72 24.38 23.63
C ARG A 267 -20.77 23.96 22.53
N THR A 268 -21.32 23.68 21.34
CA THR A 268 -20.53 23.42 20.14
C THR A 268 -20.48 24.68 19.28
N PHE A 269 -19.27 25.07 18.90
CA PHE A 269 -18.99 26.17 18.01
C PHE A 269 -18.51 25.60 16.67
N THR A 270 -18.98 26.14 15.57
CA THR A 270 -18.72 25.59 14.24
C THR A 270 -18.20 26.65 13.29
N THR A 271 -17.12 26.33 12.61
CA THR A 271 -16.63 27.09 11.46
C THR A 271 -17.04 26.34 10.19
N VAL A 272 -17.67 27.05 9.28
CA VAL A 272 -17.97 26.61 7.91
C VAL A 272 -16.86 27.07 7.01
N ILE A 273 -16.33 26.17 6.19
CA ILE A 273 -15.23 26.44 5.28
C ILE A 273 -15.61 25.91 3.91
N ALA A 274 -15.73 26.78 2.92
CA ALA A 274 -15.80 26.39 1.53
C ALA A 274 -14.42 26.57 0.89
N LEU A 275 -14.04 25.67 0.00
CA LEU A 275 -12.77 25.73 -0.73
C LEU A 275 -13.00 25.29 -2.17
N THR A 276 -12.75 26.18 -3.12
CA THR A 276 -12.95 25.92 -4.55
C THR A 276 -11.74 26.35 -5.37
N PRO A 277 -11.52 25.72 -6.54
CA PRO A 277 -10.44 26.16 -7.44
C PRO A 277 -10.71 27.55 -8.06
N LYS A 278 -11.97 27.96 -8.18
CA LYS A 278 -12.36 29.21 -8.84
C LYS A 278 -13.21 30.07 -7.91
N ARG A 279 -12.98 31.39 -7.99
CA ARG A 279 -13.69 32.37 -7.15
C ARG A 279 -15.21 32.38 -7.41
N GLU A 280 -15.62 32.24 -8.64
CA GLU A 280 -17.05 32.26 -9.03
C GLU A 280 -17.85 31.09 -8.45
N GLU A 281 -17.19 29.98 -8.05
CA GLU A 281 -17.83 28.81 -7.48
C GLU A 281 -18.03 28.90 -5.96
N ILE A 282 -17.34 29.83 -5.28
CA ILE A 282 -17.27 29.85 -3.81
C ILE A 282 -18.62 30.07 -3.14
N TYR A 283 -19.45 30.97 -3.70
CA TYR A 283 -20.77 31.24 -3.13
C TYR A 283 -21.77 30.12 -3.39
N SER A 284 -21.64 29.39 -4.50
CA SER A 284 -22.41 28.20 -4.76
C SER A 284 -22.04 27.08 -3.77
N ALA A 285 -20.74 26.88 -3.53
CA ALA A 285 -20.26 25.90 -2.53
C ALA A 285 -20.77 26.24 -1.11
N LEU A 286 -20.69 27.52 -0.71
CA LEU A 286 -21.28 27.98 0.54
C LEU A 286 -22.79 27.75 0.60
N GLY A 287 -23.50 28.08 -0.48
CA GLY A 287 -24.94 27.85 -0.59
C GLY A 287 -25.31 26.40 -0.36
N THR A 288 -24.51 25.47 -0.87
CA THR A 288 -24.68 24.04 -0.61
C THR A 288 -24.44 23.71 0.85
N LEU A 289 -23.36 24.21 1.45
CA LEU A 289 -23.04 23.95 2.87
C LEU A 289 -24.09 24.49 3.83
N TYR A 290 -24.80 25.58 3.46
CA TYR A 290 -25.87 26.16 4.27
C TYR A 290 -27.25 25.50 4.07
N GLN A 291 -27.38 24.51 3.20
CA GLN A 291 -28.67 23.82 3.02
C GLN A 291 -29.08 23.00 4.27
N HIS A 292 -28.11 22.60 5.05
CA HIS A 292 -28.30 21.87 6.30
C HIS A 292 -27.49 22.49 7.43
N THR A 293 -27.93 22.25 8.66
CA THR A 293 -27.11 22.58 9.84
C THR A 293 -25.86 21.68 9.87
N PRO A 294 -24.78 22.08 10.54
CA PRO A 294 -23.59 21.22 10.69
C PRO A 294 -23.90 19.86 11.30
N LEU A 295 -24.89 19.78 12.23
CA LEU A 295 -25.29 18.52 12.84
C LEU A 295 -26.05 17.61 11.87
N GLU A 296 -26.90 18.17 11.00
CA GLU A 296 -27.58 17.41 9.96
C GLU A 296 -26.56 16.84 8.95
N TRP A 297 -25.59 17.66 8.53
CA TRP A 297 -24.50 17.19 7.69
C TRP A 297 -23.68 16.06 8.32
N LEU A 298 -23.40 16.16 9.63
CA LEU A 298 -22.70 15.13 10.37
C LEU A 298 -23.51 13.84 10.41
N ASN A 299 -24.85 13.91 10.63
CA ASN A 299 -25.72 12.75 10.60
C ASN A 299 -25.69 12.04 9.25
N VAL A 300 -25.79 12.79 8.14
CA VAL A 300 -25.73 12.18 6.78
C VAL A 300 -24.40 11.50 6.54
N THR A 301 -23.30 12.14 6.93
CA THR A 301 -21.95 11.61 6.77
C THR A 301 -21.73 10.37 7.63
N ASP A 302 -22.19 10.40 8.86
CA ASP A 302 -22.12 9.29 9.82
C ASP A 302 -22.95 8.08 9.34
N ASP A 303 -24.16 8.32 8.87
CA ASP A 303 -25.02 7.26 8.33
C ASP A 303 -24.39 6.59 7.10
N PHE A 304 -23.77 7.37 6.21
CA PHE A 304 -23.09 6.85 5.03
C PHE A 304 -21.98 5.85 5.40
N TRP A 305 -21.11 6.21 6.34
CA TRP A 305 -20.01 5.33 6.74
C TRP A 305 -20.48 4.19 7.64
N LYS A 306 -21.48 4.41 8.50
CA LYS A 306 -22.08 3.35 9.34
C LYS A 306 -22.83 2.29 8.54
N GLU A 307 -23.45 2.67 7.45
CA GLU A 307 -24.07 1.70 6.54
C GLU A 307 -23.04 0.71 6.01
N ARG A 308 -21.82 1.19 5.75
CA ARG A 308 -20.71 0.41 5.19
C ARG A 308 -19.91 -0.34 6.25
N PHE A 309 -19.56 0.32 7.32
CA PHE A 309 -18.60 -0.23 8.30
C PHE A 309 -19.19 -0.50 9.69
N GLY A 310 -20.27 0.16 10.07
CA GLY A 310 -20.74 0.16 11.46
C GLY A 310 -21.22 -1.18 12.00
N LYS A 311 -21.48 -2.16 11.13
CA LYS A 311 -21.91 -3.51 11.48
C LYS A 311 -20.90 -4.59 11.09
N ILE A 312 -19.77 -4.20 10.55
CA ILE A 312 -18.70 -5.14 10.21
C ILE A 312 -18.05 -5.65 11.49
N THR A 313 -18.06 -6.95 11.68
CA THR A 313 -17.27 -7.62 12.71
C THR A 313 -16.48 -8.76 12.12
N THR A 314 -15.33 -9.03 12.71
CA THR A 314 -14.48 -10.17 12.35
C THR A 314 -14.07 -10.89 13.61
N ASP A 315 -14.51 -12.14 13.74
CA ASP A 315 -14.06 -13.02 14.80
C ASP A 315 -13.12 -14.07 14.20
N ILE A 316 -11.96 -14.22 14.78
CA ILE A 316 -10.99 -15.28 14.45
C ILE A 316 -10.93 -16.24 15.64
N ARG A 317 -11.21 -17.53 15.38
CA ARG A 317 -11.39 -18.53 16.44
C ARG A 317 -10.14 -18.73 17.29
N GLU A 318 -8.99 -18.65 16.68
CA GLU A 318 -7.69 -18.82 17.34
C GLU A 318 -7.37 -17.68 18.30
N ASN A 319 -7.82 -16.47 17.97
CA ASN A 319 -7.52 -15.28 18.75
C ASN A 319 -8.51 -14.16 18.47
N GLN A 320 -9.34 -13.84 19.46
CA GLN A 320 -10.34 -12.78 19.35
C GLN A 320 -9.70 -11.42 19.06
N GLU A 321 -8.58 -11.08 19.69
CA GLU A 321 -7.88 -9.82 19.48
C GLU A 321 -7.38 -9.70 18.03
N ALA A 322 -6.97 -10.82 17.42
CA ALA A 322 -6.59 -10.82 16.00
C ALA A 322 -7.76 -10.48 15.08
N GLY A 323 -8.97 -10.95 15.42
CA GLY A 323 -10.20 -10.59 14.69
C GLY A 323 -10.49 -9.08 14.75
N GLU A 324 -10.38 -8.50 15.94
CA GLU A 324 -10.59 -7.07 16.16
C GLU A 324 -9.50 -6.24 15.42
N LYS A 325 -8.23 -6.61 15.55
CA LYS A 325 -7.13 -5.97 14.81
C LYS A 325 -7.33 -6.04 13.30
N TYR A 326 -7.74 -7.19 12.79
CA TYR A 326 -8.01 -7.35 11.36
C TYR A 326 -9.13 -6.39 10.90
N ARG A 327 -10.25 -6.38 11.62
CA ARG A 327 -11.39 -5.50 11.32
C ARG A 327 -10.96 -4.04 11.28
N ASP A 328 -10.23 -3.59 12.28
CA ASP A 328 -9.80 -2.20 12.39
C ASP A 328 -8.82 -1.80 11.27
N MET A 329 -7.89 -2.68 10.94
CA MET A 329 -7.00 -2.48 9.80
C MET A 329 -7.77 -2.44 8.48
N GLN A 330 -8.70 -3.37 8.26
CA GLN A 330 -9.51 -3.42 7.04
C GLN A 330 -10.26 -2.10 6.82
N VAL A 331 -10.97 -1.64 7.82
CA VAL A 331 -11.75 -0.40 7.74
C VAL A 331 -10.83 0.80 7.55
N ARG A 332 -9.76 0.88 8.33
CA ARG A 332 -8.84 2.02 8.23
C ARG A 332 -8.13 2.08 6.88
N PHE A 333 -7.68 0.96 6.34
CA PHE A 333 -7.01 0.91 5.05
C PHE A 333 -7.94 1.31 3.90
N ILE A 334 -9.20 0.87 3.93
CA ILE A 334 -10.19 1.28 2.92
C ILE A 334 -10.45 2.79 3.00
N LEU A 335 -10.61 3.33 4.21
CA LEU A 335 -10.82 4.78 4.41
C LEU A 335 -9.59 5.60 4.03
N ASP A 336 -8.39 5.13 4.35
CA ASP A 336 -7.16 5.81 3.96
C ASP A 336 -6.97 5.82 2.44
N ASN A 337 -7.23 4.70 1.79
CA ASN A 337 -7.17 4.61 0.33
C ASN A 337 -8.26 5.47 -0.33
N PHE A 338 -9.46 5.52 0.25
CA PHE A 338 -10.49 6.45 -0.18
C PHE A 338 -10.04 7.91 -0.06
N ASN A 339 -9.37 8.27 1.04
CA ASN A 339 -8.82 9.60 1.23
C ASN A 339 -7.72 9.97 0.21
N CYS A 340 -7.11 9.00 -0.44
CA CYS A 340 -6.18 9.23 -1.54
C CYS A 340 -6.86 9.53 -2.88
N LEU A 341 -8.17 9.33 -2.99
CA LEU A 341 -8.92 9.56 -4.22
C LEU A 341 -9.60 10.92 -4.18
N SER A 342 -9.61 11.61 -5.32
CA SER A 342 -10.32 12.87 -5.46
C SER A 342 -11.10 12.90 -6.76
N PHE A 343 -12.34 13.42 -6.68
CA PHE A 343 -13.30 13.36 -7.77
C PHE A 343 -13.72 14.75 -8.23
N ARG A 344 -13.99 14.88 -9.52
CA ARG A 344 -14.63 16.05 -10.13
C ARG A 344 -16.11 16.11 -9.74
N GLU A 345 -16.74 17.23 -10.09
CA GLU A 345 -18.16 17.45 -9.83
C GLU A 345 -19.06 16.44 -10.56
N ASP A 346 -18.67 16.00 -11.75
CA ASP A 346 -19.36 14.96 -12.53
C ASP A 346 -19.14 13.54 -11.98
N GLY A 347 -18.27 13.39 -10.99
CA GLY A 347 -17.93 12.14 -10.36
C GLY A 347 -16.78 11.37 -11.02
N SER A 348 -16.20 11.88 -12.10
CA SER A 348 -14.99 11.27 -12.64
C SER A 348 -13.81 11.45 -11.67
N LEU A 349 -12.94 10.45 -11.58
CA LEU A 349 -11.74 10.56 -10.77
C LEU A 349 -10.84 11.66 -11.37
N LEU A 350 -10.34 12.53 -10.53
CA LEU A 350 -9.42 13.58 -10.93
C LEU A 350 -7.98 13.19 -10.68
N THR A 351 -7.72 12.62 -9.52
CA THR A 351 -6.38 12.19 -9.13
C THR A 351 -6.44 11.12 -8.04
N ASN A 352 -5.39 10.33 -7.99
CA ASN A 352 -5.06 9.48 -6.87
C ASN A 352 -3.89 10.13 -6.12
N TRP A 353 -4.12 10.53 -4.89
CA TRP A 353 -3.10 11.15 -4.05
C TRP A 353 -2.35 10.09 -3.27
N GLN A 354 -1.32 9.58 -3.88
CA GLN A 354 -0.49 8.62 -3.18
C GLN A 354 -0.07 9.15 -1.82
N GLY A 355 -0.50 8.45 -0.78
CA GLY A 355 -0.06 8.70 0.57
C GLY A 355 -0.50 10.03 1.17
N ALA A 356 -1.75 10.48 0.90
CA ALA A 356 -2.27 11.64 1.61
C ALA A 356 -2.06 11.51 3.14
N PRO A 357 -1.64 12.53 3.83
CA PRO A 357 -1.62 13.95 3.46
C PRO A 357 -0.28 14.45 2.94
N SER A 358 0.65 13.59 2.65
CA SER A 358 1.99 14.03 2.48
C SER A 358 2.42 14.09 1.03
N HIS A 359 3.23 13.29 0.69
CA HIS A 359 4.23 13.20 -0.32
C HIS A 359 3.78 13.55 -1.74
N SER A 360 2.67 13.12 -2.21
CA SER A 360 2.28 13.21 -3.61
C SER A 360 0.84 13.63 -3.78
N LEU A 361 0.44 14.67 -3.05
CA LEU A 361 -0.94 15.15 -3.06
C LEU A 361 -1.51 15.41 -4.45
N SER A 362 -0.67 15.60 -5.43
CA SER A 362 -1.08 15.92 -6.78
C SER A 362 -0.53 14.99 -7.86
N ARG A 363 0.16 13.94 -7.48
CA ARG A 363 0.72 12.97 -8.44
C ARG A 363 -0.16 11.76 -8.63
N LEU A 364 -0.26 11.36 -9.88
CA LEU A 364 -0.79 10.08 -10.24
C LEU A 364 0.35 9.09 -10.44
N TRP A 365 0.35 8.06 -9.61
CA TRP A 365 1.16 6.86 -9.83
C TRP A 365 0.26 5.78 -10.40
N GLY A 366 0.50 5.37 -11.63
CA GLY A 366 -0.43 4.48 -12.33
C GLY A 366 -0.55 3.10 -11.70
N ILE A 367 0.53 2.60 -11.08
CA ILE A 367 0.47 1.30 -10.41
C ILE A 367 -0.34 1.37 -9.13
N ASP A 368 -0.24 2.46 -8.38
CA ASP A 368 -0.93 2.61 -7.09
C ASP A 368 -2.44 2.70 -7.27
N ILE A 369 -2.90 3.29 -8.37
CA ILE A 369 -4.33 3.45 -8.62
C ILE A 369 -5.08 2.12 -8.64
N THR A 370 -4.45 1.05 -9.11
CA THR A 370 -5.10 -0.25 -9.17
C THR A 370 -5.41 -0.83 -7.79
N PRO A 371 -4.45 -1.06 -6.89
CA PRO A 371 -4.74 -1.58 -5.56
C PRO A 371 -5.54 -0.60 -4.70
N ASP A 372 -5.33 0.71 -4.83
CA ASP A 372 -6.09 1.73 -4.11
C ASP A 372 -7.57 1.66 -4.46
N VAL A 373 -7.89 1.76 -5.74
CA VAL A 373 -9.27 1.73 -6.23
C VAL A 373 -9.93 0.37 -5.92
N VAL A 374 -9.22 -0.73 -6.16
CA VAL A 374 -9.78 -2.07 -5.92
C VAL A 374 -10.11 -2.29 -4.45
N SER A 375 -9.25 -1.85 -3.53
CA SER A 375 -9.53 -1.97 -2.09
C SER A 375 -10.77 -1.18 -1.67
N VAL A 376 -10.91 0.04 -2.19
CA VAL A 376 -12.07 0.88 -1.90
C VAL A 376 -13.35 0.29 -2.50
N MET A 377 -13.27 -0.36 -3.67
CA MET A 377 -14.43 -1.00 -4.30
C MET A 377 -15.06 -2.11 -3.45
N TYR A 378 -14.35 -2.69 -2.48
CA TYR A 378 -14.98 -3.64 -1.56
C TYR A 378 -16.12 -3.01 -0.74
N ALA A 379 -16.03 -1.73 -0.41
CA ALA A 379 -17.06 -1.02 0.37
C ALA A 379 -17.80 0.07 -0.43
N VAL A 380 -17.14 0.67 -1.43
CA VAL A 380 -17.66 1.74 -2.30
C VAL A 380 -17.38 1.37 -3.76
N PRO A 381 -18.11 0.40 -4.32
CA PRO A 381 -17.80 -0.15 -5.64
C PRO A 381 -17.90 0.88 -6.78
N GLU A 382 -18.70 1.94 -6.62
CA GLU A 382 -18.86 3.01 -7.61
C GLU A 382 -17.54 3.73 -7.93
N VAL A 383 -16.55 3.70 -7.04
CA VAL A 383 -15.20 4.25 -7.30
C VAL A 383 -14.58 3.67 -8.57
N GLY A 384 -14.89 2.41 -8.88
CA GLY A 384 -14.43 1.77 -10.11
C GLY A 384 -14.89 2.49 -11.37
N LYS A 385 -16.14 2.97 -11.43
CA LYS A 385 -16.67 3.75 -12.58
C LYS A 385 -15.83 5.02 -12.78
N SER A 386 -15.64 5.78 -11.71
CA SER A 386 -14.88 7.02 -11.73
C SER A 386 -13.43 6.82 -12.19
N ALA A 387 -12.79 5.76 -11.70
CA ALA A 387 -11.43 5.42 -12.08
C ALA A 387 -11.32 4.98 -13.54
N MET A 388 -12.29 4.23 -14.07
CA MET A 388 -12.28 3.80 -15.45
C MET A 388 -12.36 4.97 -16.44
N PHE A 389 -13.21 5.98 -16.20
CA PHE A 389 -13.27 7.17 -17.05
C PHE A 389 -11.96 7.95 -17.03
N TYR A 390 -11.37 8.11 -15.85
CA TYR A 390 -10.07 8.75 -15.72
C TYR A 390 -8.97 8.03 -16.50
N LEU A 391 -8.88 6.71 -16.36
CA LEU A 391 -7.86 5.91 -17.05
C LEU A 391 -8.12 5.81 -18.56
N ALA A 392 -9.39 5.80 -18.98
CA ALA A 392 -9.76 5.88 -20.38
C ALA A 392 -9.29 7.19 -21.04
N GLU A 393 -9.31 8.29 -20.31
CA GLU A 393 -8.75 9.55 -20.79
C GLU A 393 -7.23 9.54 -20.81
N ARG A 394 -6.58 9.01 -19.75
CA ARG A 394 -5.12 9.14 -19.53
C ARG A 394 -4.27 8.12 -20.26
N ASN A 395 -4.74 6.89 -20.36
CA ASN A 395 -3.95 5.79 -20.93
C ASN A 395 -4.13 5.63 -22.44
N ARG A 396 -4.88 6.49 -23.12
CA ARG A 396 -4.99 6.44 -24.58
C ARG A 396 -3.66 6.72 -25.27
N PRO A 397 -3.46 6.17 -26.49
CA PRO A 397 -2.20 6.33 -27.24
C PRO A 397 -1.74 7.78 -27.45
N ARG A 398 -2.67 8.74 -27.52
CA ARG A 398 -2.33 10.16 -27.61
C ARG A 398 -1.63 10.74 -26.37
N TYR A 399 -1.73 10.02 -25.25
CA TYR A 399 -1.03 10.33 -23.99
C TYR A 399 0.00 9.25 -23.66
N SER A 400 0.35 8.39 -24.60
CA SER A 400 0.93 7.07 -24.45
C SER A 400 2.42 7.05 -24.16
N LEU A 401 2.87 7.90 -23.28
CA LEU A 401 4.22 7.75 -22.71
C LEU A 401 4.36 6.47 -21.89
N TYR A 402 3.24 5.86 -21.53
CA TYR A 402 3.26 4.71 -20.65
C TYR A 402 3.41 3.38 -21.36
N SER A 403 2.85 3.20 -22.56
CA SER A 403 2.96 1.92 -23.28
C SER A 403 4.41 1.51 -23.55
N ASP A 404 5.28 2.49 -23.82
CA ASP A 404 6.71 2.24 -24.07
C ASP A 404 7.54 2.10 -22.79
N HIS A 405 6.97 2.41 -21.62
CA HIS A 405 7.70 2.48 -20.39
C HIS A 405 7.22 1.48 -19.34
N SER A 406 5.93 1.46 -19.04
CA SER A 406 5.39 0.53 -18.05
C SER A 406 4.07 -0.07 -18.50
N MET A 407 4.06 -1.38 -18.66
CA MET A 407 2.84 -2.10 -18.99
C MET A 407 1.83 -2.04 -17.85
N PHE A 408 2.29 -2.00 -16.60
CA PHE A 408 1.42 -1.88 -15.44
C PHE A 408 0.52 -0.64 -15.47
N TYR A 409 1.09 0.50 -15.81
CA TYR A 409 0.33 1.75 -15.94
C TYR A 409 -0.64 1.68 -17.09
N TYR A 410 -0.15 1.16 -18.22
CA TYR A 410 -0.90 1.21 -19.45
C TYR A 410 -2.19 0.41 -19.38
N ILE A 411 -2.16 -0.76 -18.76
CA ILE A 411 -3.29 -1.69 -18.71
C ILE A 411 -4.18 -1.56 -17.48
N SER A 412 -3.90 -0.61 -16.59
CA SER A 412 -4.68 -0.43 -15.34
C SER A 412 -6.19 -0.25 -15.57
N LEU A 413 -6.60 0.35 -16.68
CA LEU A 413 -8.02 0.40 -17.06
C LEU A 413 -8.64 -0.99 -17.20
N LEU A 414 -7.95 -1.91 -17.89
CA LEU A 414 -8.43 -3.29 -18.07
C LEU A 414 -8.52 -4.03 -16.74
N VAL A 415 -7.53 -3.83 -15.86
CA VAL A 415 -7.50 -4.46 -14.53
C VAL A 415 -8.66 -3.97 -13.67
N ILE A 416 -8.88 -2.66 -13.60
CA ILE A 416 -9.97 -2.07 -12.82
C ILE A 416 -11.33 -2.46 -13.40
N ALA A 417 -11.49 -2.47 -14.71
CA ALA A 417 -12.72 -2.90 -15.37
C ALA A 417 -13.08 -4.36 -15.00
N GLY A 418 -12.09 -5.25 -15.01
CA GLY A 418 -12.27 -6.64 -14.60
C GLY A 418 -12.67 -6.79 -13.14
N LYS A 419 -11.97 -6.11 -12.24
CA LYS A 419 -12.28 -6.11 -10.79
C LYS A 419 -13.64 -5.47 -10.50
N TYR A 420 -13.99 -4.41 -11.19
CA TYR A 420 -15.32 -3.79 -11.10
C TYR A 420 -16.43 -4.79 -11.46
N LEU A 421 -16.30 -5.50 -12.59
CA LEU A 421 -17.26 -6.55 -12.97
C LEU A 421 -17.31 -7.71 -11.97
N GLU A 422 -16.16 -8.11 -11.42
CA GLU A 422 -16.12 -9.15 -10.39
C GLU A 422 -16.88 -8.74 -9.13
N LEU A 423 -16.72 -7.48 -8.70
CA LEU A 423 -17.29 -6.98 -7.45
C LEU A 423 -18.73 -6.44 -7.59
N THR A 424 -19.21 -6.17 -8.79
CA THR A 424 -20.54 -5.56 -8.98
C THR A 424 -21.48 -6.32 -9.91
N GLY A 425 -20.95 -6.97 -10.93
CA GLY A 425 -21.75 -7.53 -12.00
C GLY A 425 -22.48 -6.50 -12.86
N ASP A 426 -22.07 -5.21 -12.81
CA ASP A 426 -22.75 -4.12 -13.53
C ASP A 426 -22.42 -4.13 -15.03
N GLU A 427 -22.98 -5.08 -15.73
CA GLU A 427 -22.81 -5.22 -17.17
C GLU A 427 -23.43 -4.06 -17.94
N LYS A 428 -24.52 -3.51 -17.41
CA LYS A 428 -25.24 -2.40 -18.06
C LYS A 428 -24.34 -1.18 -18.23
N PHE A 429 -23.48 -0.91 -17.27
CA PHE A 429 -22.54 0.21 -17.34
C PHE A 429 -21.68 0.20 -18.61
N PHE A 430 -21.14 -0.97 -19.01
CA PHE A 430 -20.34 -1.06 -20.24
C PHE A 430 -21.16 -0.94 -21.52
N ARG A 431 -22.43 -1.39 -21.50
CA ARG A 431 -23.33 -1.25 -22.64
C ARG A 431 -23.78 0.20 -22.85
N ASP A 432 -23.92 0.94 -21.75
CA ASP A 432 -24.32 2.35 -21.76
C ASP A 432 -23.16 3.30 -22.13
N HIS A 433 -21.90 2.83 -22.04
CA HIS A 433 -20.69 3.63 -22.27
C HIS A 433 -19.79 3.07 -23.39
N PRO A 434 -20.23 3.14 -24.66
CA PRO A 434 -19.42 2.64 -25.78
C PRO A 434 -18.09 3.38 -25.98
N GLU A 435 -17.98 4.63 -25.52
CA GLU A 435 -16.74 5.40 -25.51
C GLU A 435 -15.69 4.80 -24.58
N LEU A 436 -16.11 4.27 -23.44
CA LEU A 436 -15.24 3.55 -22.51
C LEU A 436 -14.78 2.22 -23.13
N VAL A 437 -15.69 1.50 -23.77
CA VAL A 437 -15.36 0.25 -24.48
C VAL A 437 -14.35 0.50 -25.60
N ALA A 438 -14.51 1.59 -26.37
CA ALA A 438 -13.53 1.97 -27.38
C ALA A 438 -12.14 2.25 -26.78
N ALA A 439 -12.07 2.91 -25.62
CA ALA A 439 -10.80 3.11 -24.93
C ALA A 439 -10.18 1.80 -24.43
N ILE A 440 -10.98 0.87 -23.96
CA ILE A 440 -10.57 -0.49 -23.58
C ILE A 440 -9.99 -1.25 -24.78
N ASP A 441 -10.65 -1.19 -25.94
CA ASP A 441 -10.15 -1.79 -27.19
C ASP A 441 -8.80 -1.19 -27.59
N GLU A 442 -8.66 0.15 -27.55
CA GLU A 442 -7.39 0.84 -27.87
C GLU A 442 -6.24 0.41 -26.96
N ILE A 443 -6.51 0.23 -25.66
CA ILE A 443 -5.49 -0.20 -24.68
C ILE A 443 -5.12 -1.66 -24.91
N TYR A 444 -6.08 -2.52 -25.18
CA TYR A 444 -5.81 -3.91 -25.55
C TYR A 444 -4.91 -3.99 -26.79
N ASP A 445 -5.25 -3.27 -27.85
CA ASP A 445 -4.46 -3.24 -29.08
C ASP A 445 -3.04 -2.69 -28.83
N GLY A 446 -2.91 -1.69 -27.97
CA GLY A 446 -1.63 -1.15 -27.56
C GLY A 446 -0.79 -2.17 -26.79
N MET A 447 -1.37 -2.87 -25.83
CA MET A 447 -0.70 -3.96 -25.10
C MET A 447 -0.19 -5.04 -26.04
N MET A 448 -1.01 -5.45 -27.01
CA MET A 448 -0.67 -6.52 -27.97
C MET A 448 0.47 -6.14 -28.93
N LYS A 449 0.81 -4.85 -29.09
CA LYS A 449 2.00 -4.42 -29.85
C LYS A 449 3.31 -4.79 -29.17
N HIS A 450 3.28 -5.01 -27.85
CA HIS A 450 4.45 -5.40 -27.05
C HIS A 450 4.59 -6.93 -26.89
N LYS A 451 3.76 -7.68 -27.60
CA LYS A 451 3.84 -9.15 -27.62
C LYS A 451 5.13 -9.63 -28.31
N HIS A 452 5.75 -10.67 -27.75
CA HIS A 452 6.83 -11.38 -28.41
C HIS A 452 6.36 -12.06 -29.70
N LYS A 453 7.26 -12.20 -30.69
CA LYS A 453 6.92 -12.72 -32.03
C LYS A 453 6.41 -14.16 -32.02
N GLU A 454 7.00 -15.02 -31.18
CA GLU A 454 6.77 -16.45 -31.13
C GLU A 454 6.13 -16.94 -29.83
N LYS A 455 6.34 -16.25 -28.73
CA LYS A 455 5.82 -16.60 -27.41
C LYS A 455 4.69 -15.69 -26.99
N ALA A 456 3.76 -16.21 -26.21
CA ALA A 456 2.65 -15.41 -25.69
C ALA A 456 3.06 -14.66 -24.43
N LEU A 457 4.07 -13.80 -24.57
CA LEU A 457 4.58 -12.96 -23.48
C LEU A 457 4.58 -11.49 -23.91
N ILE A 458 4.35 -10.60 -22.97
CA ILE A 458 4.28 -9.15 -23.16
C ILE A 458 5.50 -8.51 -22.51
N SER A 459 6.20 -7.66 -23.27
CA SER A 459 7.36 -6.94 -22.74
C SER A 459 6.95 -5.71 -21.95
N SER A 460 7.73 -5.37 -20.92
CA SER A 460 7.63 -4.13 -20.17
C SER A 460 9.02 -3.57 -19.92
N ARG A 461 9.17 -2.25 -19.97
CA ARG A 461 10.45 -1.61 -19.68
C ARG A 461 10.60 -1.30 -18.19
N TYR A 462 9.50 -0.95 -17.55
CA TYR A 462 9.48 -0.62 -16.13
C TYR A 462 8.39 -1.43 -15.44
N ALA A 463 8.64 -1.82 -14.21
CA ALA A 463 7.62 -2.36 -13.34
C ALA A 463 6.70 -1.22 -12.88
N SER A 464 7.16 -0.33 -12.11
CA SER A 464 6.48 0.90 -11.74
C SER A 464 7.43 2.06 -12.03
N ASP A 465 8.12 2.47 -11.05
CA ASP A 465 9.16 3.48 -11.12
C ASP A 465 10.56 2.85 -11.17
N LEU A 466 10.67 1.54 -11.14
CA LEU A 466 11.91 0.80 -11.31
C LEU A 466 11.98 0.11 -12.68
N ILE A 467 13.17 0.06 -13.24
CA ILE A 467 13.45 -0.70 -14.45
C ILE A 467 13.28 -2.17 -14.13
N VAL A 468 12.49 -2.88 -14.95
CA VAL A 468 12.39 -4.34 -14.83
C VAL A 468 13.72 -5.02 -15.13
N PHE A 469 14.00 -6.10 -14.44
CA PHE A 469 15.23 -6.85 -14.59
C PHE A 469 15.19 -7.79 -15.80
N ARG A 470 14.01 -8.06 -16.31
CA ARG A 470 13.78 -8.90 -17.49
C ARG A 470 12.86 -8.18 -18.45
N LYS A 471 13.10 -8.35 -19.75
CA LYS A 471 12.25 -7.77 -20.78
C LYS A 471 10.82 -8.28 -20.69
N TYR A 472 10.67 -9.57 -20.46
CA TYR A 472 9.40 -10.23 -20.18
C TYR A 472 9.32 -10.49 -18.67
N ASP A 473 8.99 -9.43 -17.92
CA ASP A 473 8.87 -9.46 -16.47
C ASP A 473 7.70 -10.34 -16.02
N TYR A 474 7.91 -11.15 -14.99
CA TYR A 474 6.88 -12.06 -14.52
C TYR A 474 5.66 -11.32 -13.99
N GLY A 475 5.84 -10.33 -13.13
CA GLY A 475 4.75 -9.56 -12.53
C GLY A 475 3.96 -8.78 -13.58
N ALA A 476 4.64 -8.19 -14.57
CA ALA A 476 3.99 -7.53 -15.70
C ALA A 476 3.11 -8.52 -16.48
N ASN A 477 3.60 -9.73 -16.74
CA ASN A 477 2.83 -10.75 -17.44
C ASN A 477 1.67 -11.31 -16.59
N VAL A 478 1.80 -11.37 -15.26
CA VAL A 478 0.67 -11.67 -14.35
C VAL A 478 -0.44 -10.64 -14.50
N GLN A 479 -0.10 -9.36 -14.54
CA GLN A 479 -1.09 -8.31 -14.71
C GLN A 479 -1.68 -8.28 -16.11
N CYS A 480 -0.86 -8.54 -17.15
CA CYS A 480 -1.34 -8.70 -18.53
C CYS A 480 -2.31 -9.87 -18.67
N TYR A 481 -2.04 -11.00 -18.02
CA TYR A 481 -2.96 -12.14 -18.00
C TYR A 481 -4.33 -11.75 -17.43
N TYR A 482 -4.35 -10.99 -16.33
CA TYR A 482 -5.59 -10.50 -15.76
C TYR A 482 -6.29 -9.47 -16.67
N ALA A 483 -5.54 -8.59 -17.32
CA ALA A 483 -6.07 -7.65 -18.30
C ALA A 483 -6.74 -8.37 -19.48
N LEU A 484 -6.13 -9.44 -19.98
CA LEU A 484 -6.70 -10.30 -21.00
C LEU A 484 -7.99 -11.00 -20.53
N LYS A 485 -7.98 -11.52 -19.30
CA LYS A 485 -9.17 -12.12 -18.67
C LYS A 485 -10.32 -11.11 -18.56
N SER A 486 -10.01 -9.87 -18.20
CA SER A 486 -10.97 -8.77 -18.12
C SER A 486 -11.52 -8.41 -19.50
N TYR A 487 -10.63 -8.24 -20.49
CA TYR A 487 -11.01 -7.95 -21.86
C TYR A 487 -11.90 -9.04 -22.46
N ARG A 488 -11.51 -10.30 -22.30
CA ARG A 488 -12.32 -11.46 -22.69
C ARG A 488 -13.73 -11.40 -22.11
N ARG A 489 -13.85 -11.04 -20.81
CA ARG A 489 -15.15 -10.92 -20.13
C ARG A 489 -16.00 -9.82 -20.78
N ILE A 490 -15.39 -8.67 -21.07
CA ILE A 490 -16.07 -7.54 -21.73
C ILE A 490 -16.50 -7.93 -23.15
N LEU A 491 -15.66 -8.61 -23.93
CA LEU A 491 -16.05 -9.11 -25.26
C LEU A 491 -17.27 -10.01 -25.17
N LYS A 492 -17.28 -11.00 -24.26
CA LYS A 492 -18.42 -11.92 -24.07
C LYS A 492 -19.69 -11.19 -23.63
N LEU A 493 -19.56 -10.20 -22.76
CA LEU A 493 -20.66 -9.35 -22.31
C LEU A 493 -21.28 -8.56 -23.48
N LEU A 494 -20.48 -8.13 -24.42
CA LEU A 494 -20.90 -7.41 -25.64
C LEU A 494 -21.21 -8.34 -26.81
N GLU A 495 -21.26 -9.66 -26.62
CA GLU A 495 -21.50 -10.68 -27.65
C GLU A 495 -20.49 -10.62 -28.79
N ARG A 496 -19.24 -10.20 -28.48
CA ARG A 496 -18.12 -10.15 -29.43
C ARG A 496 -17.29 -11.44 -29.33
N ASP A 497 -16.62 -11.80 -30.44
CA ASP A 497 -15.72 -12.96 -30.45
C ASP A 497 -14.50 -12.78 -29.55
N ALA A 498 -14.27 -13.73 -28.67
CA ALA A 498 -13.15 -13.75 -27.74
C ALA A 498 -12.16 -14.90 -28.00
N THR A 499 -12.30 -15.64 -29.09
CA THR A 499 -11.55 -16.87 -29.38
C THR A 499 -10.04 -16.64 -29.43
N ASP A 500 -9.60 -15.55 -30.03
CA ASP A 500 -8.16 -15.24 -30.12
C ASP A 500 -7.59 -14.87 -28.74
N VAL A 501 -8.35 -14.16 -27.90
CA VAL A 501 -7.95 -13.82 -26.53
C VAL A 501 -7.89 -15.10 -25.68
N ASP A 502 -8.89 -15.99 -25.78
CA ASP A 502 -8.88 -17.28 -25.08
C ASP A 502 -7.63 -18.10 -25.45
N ARG A 503 -7.32 -18.21 -26.75
CA ARG A 503 -6.11 -18.93 -27.22
C ARG A 503 -4.82 -18.30 -26.71
N PHE A 504 -4.73 -16.98 -26.75
CA PHE A 504 -3.54 -16.28 -26.27
C PHE A 504 -3.33 -16.43 -24.77
N MET A 505 -4.40 -16.38 -23.98
CA MET A 505 -4.33 -16.60 -22.53
C MET A 505 -3.84 -18.00 -22.17
N GLU A 506 -4.36 -19.03 -22.84
CA GLU A 506 -3.90 -20.41 -22.61
C GLU A 506 -2.41 -20.59 -22.96
N GLN A 507 -1.99 -20.04 -24.11
CA GLN A 507 -0.57 -20.07 -24.49
C GLN A 507 0.30 -19.27 -23.53
N MET A 508 -0.17 -18.09 -23.07
CA MET A 508 0.55 -17.26 -22.12
C MET A 508 0.82 -18.00 -20.80
N LYS A 509 -0.18 -18.69 -20.28
CA LYS A 509 -0.05 -19.50 -19.08
C LYS A 509 0.97 -20.63 -19.25
N ALA A 510 0.97 -21.27 -20.42
CA ALA A 510 1.93 -22.33 -20.75
C ALA A 510 3.37 -21.77 -20.88
N ASP A 511 3.53 -20.67 -21.60
CA ASP A 511 4.84 -20.04 -21.82
C ASP A 511 5.41 -19.45 -20.50
N MET A 512 4.59 -18.86 -19.64
CA MET A 512 5.04 -18.41 -18.32
C MET A 512 5.52 -19.59 -17.46
N LYS A 513 4.79 -20.71 -17.47
CA LYS A 513 5.19 -21.91 -16.72
C LYS A 513 6.50 -22.52 -17.25
N GLU A 514 6.69 -22.53 -18.57
CA GLU A 514 7.90 -23.09 -19.21
C GLU A 514 9.12 -22.18 -18.98
N LEU A 515 8.96 -20.87 -19.12
CA LEU A 515 10.06 -19.92 -19.30
C LEU A 515 10.37 -19.08 -18.06
N MET A 516 9.45 -19.02 -17.11
CA MET A 516 9.55 -18.16 -15.93
C MET A 516 9.46 -18.94 -14.61
N GLU A 517 9.71 -20.23 -14.65
CA GLU A 517 9.90 -21.05 -13.48
C GLU A 517 11.28 -21.71 -13.55
N GLY A 518 12.00 -21.69 -12.46
CA GLY A 518 13.35 -22.25 -12.33
C GLY A 518 13.52 -23.09 -11.07
N SER A 519 14.69 -23.66 -10.88
CA SER A 519 15.04 -24.38 -9.65
C SER A 519 15.46 -23.40 -8.57
N GLY A 520 14.89 -23.52 -7.40
CA GLY A 520 15.23 -22.76 -6.20
C GLY A 520 15.62 -23.66 -5.02
N PRO A 521 15.98 -23.09 -3.87
CA PRO A 521 16.40 -23.87 -2.70
C PRO A 521 15.33 -24.81 -2.17
N PHE A 522 14.05 -24.48 -2.37
CA PHE A 522 12.92 -25.29 -1.91
C PHE A 522 12.26 -26.12 -3.04
N GLY A 523 12.89 -26.20 -4.20
CA GLY A 523 12.34 -26.85 -5.38
C GLY A 523 12.04 -25.88 -6.51
N ARG A 524 11.13 -26.27 -7.41
CA ARG A 524 10.73 -25.42 -8.53
C ARG A 524 10.09 -24.12 -8.00
N GLN A 525 10.53 -22.99 -8.53
CA GLN A 525 10.20 -21.69 -8.02
C GLN A 525 9.92 -20.70 -9.17
N ILE A 526 9.05 -19.75 -8.94
CA ILE A 526 8.84 -18.59 -9.82
C ILE A 526 10.10 -17.73 -9.84
N THR A 527 10.48 -17.27 -11.03
CA THR A 527 11.58 -16.35 -11.27
C THR A 527 11.08 -14.97 -11.65
N GLY A 528 11.98 -13.98 -11.74
CA GLY A 528 11.63 -12.61 -12.09
C GLY A 528 11.18 -12.39 -13.54
N GLY A 529 11.32 -13.39 -14.40
CA GLY A 529 10.96 -13.29 -15.83
C GLY A 529 12.01 -13.88 -16.77
N ASN A 530 11.94 -13.50 -18.06
CA ASN A 530 12.84 -14.00 -19.08
C ASN A 530 13.18 -12.93 -20.12
N ASN A 531 14.38 -12.98 -20.69
CA ASN A 531 14.78 -12.08 -21.78
C ASN A 531 14.64 -12.71 -23.18
N LEU A 532 14.40 -14.03 -23.26
CA LEU A 532 14.27 -14.78 -24.51
C LEU A 532 15.44 -14.57 -25.50
N GLY A 533 16.67 -14.40 -24.98
CA GLY A 533 17.85 -14.10 -25.78
C GLY A 533 17.90 -12.68 -26.32
N GLU A 534 16.96 -11.83 -25.97
CA GLU A 534 16.94 -10.41 -26.35
C GLU A 534 17.62 -9.57 -25.25
N ASN A 535 18.94 -9.53 -25.27
CA ASN A 535 19.71 -8.78 -24.29
C ASN A 535 19.82 -7.32 -24.71
N GLU A 536 19.31 -6.47 -23.88
CA GLU A 536 19.51 -5.03 -23.98
C GLU A 536 20.23 -4.55 -22.71
N GLU A 537 21.16 -3.61 -22.82
CA GLU A 537 21.90 -3.06 -21.68
C GLU A 537 21.00 -2.53 -20.54
N ARG A 538 19.77 -2.21 -20.86
CA ARG A 538 18.77 -1.71 -19.91
C ARG A 538 18.14 -2.78 -19.03
N PHE A 539 18.23 -4.07 -19.43
CA PHE A 539 17.65 -5.17 -18.66
C PHE A 539 18.71 -5.74 -17.74
N TYR A 540 18.71 -5.22 -16.52
CA TYR A 540 19.63 -5.68 -15.51
C TYR A 540 19.24 -7.07 -15.04
N ILE A 541 20.23 -7.91 -14.88
CA ILE A 541 20.07 -9.21 -14.27
C ILE A 541 20.41 -9.07 -12.80
N GLN A 542 19.41 -9.13 -11.97
CA GLN A 542 19.58 -9.43 -10.56
C GLN A 542 19.46 -10.95 -10.35
N ASP A 543 19.63 -11.37 -9.11
CA ASP A 543 19.29 -12.69 -8.69
C ASP A 543 17.79 -12.96 -8.92
N ASP A 544 17.48 -13.79 -9.90
CA ASP A 544 16.10 -14.08 -10.28
C ASP A 544 15.30 -14.74 -9.17
N LEU A 545 15.96 -15.52 -8.33
CA LEU A 545 15.30 -16.14 -7.19
C LEU A 545 14.95 -15.13 -6.11
N ASN A 546 15.70 -14.05 -6.03
CA ASN A 546 15.46 -12.98 -5.09
C ASN A 546 14.43 -11.94 -5.59
N TYR A 547 14.13 -11.96 -6.87
CA TYR A 547 13.18 -11.07 -7.47
C TYR A 547 11.76 -11.61 -7.31
N TYR A 548 11.18 -11.38 -6.16
CA TYR A 548 9.79 -11.74 -5.87
C TYR A 548 8.81 -10.64 -6.28
N GLY A 549 9.26 -9.80 -7.14
CA GLY A 549 8.40 -8.84 -7.76
C GLY A 549 8.43 -7.46 -7.16
N GLY A 550 9.34 -7.16 -6.25
CA GLY A 550 9.38 -5.83 -5.67
C GLY A 550 7.99 -5.31 -5.25
N GLU A 551 7.96 -4.16 -4.73
CA GLU A 551 6.70 -3.49 -4.39
C GLU A 551 5.83 -3.21 -5.61
N ASP A 552 6.47 -3.06 -6.73
CA ASP A 552 5.90 -2.51 -7.93
C ASP A 552 5.53 -3.56 -8.96
N THR A 553 5.66 -4.83 -8.62
CA THR A 553 5.28 -5.89 -9.55
C THR A 553 4.10 -6.70 -9.01
N ALA A 554 3.32 -7.23 -9.92
CA ALA A 554 2.14 -8.00 -9.58
C ALA A 554 2.44 -9.49 -9.30
N THR A 555 3.69 -9.89 -9.05
CA THR A 555 4.05 -11.30 -8.87
C THR A 555 3.23 -11.97 -7.77
N VAL A 556 3.09 -11.30 -6.63
CA VAL A 556 2.30 -11.80 -5.49
C VAL A 556 0.80 -11.83 -5.77
N MET A 557 0.36 -11.11 -6.78
CA MET A 557 -1.05 -11.03 -7.19
C MET A 557 -1.49 -12.18 -8.10
N ALA A 558 -0.56 -13.05 -8.53
CA ALA A 558 -0.88 -14.10 -9.50
C ALA A 558 -2.06 -15.01 -9.09
N PRO A 559 -2.19 -15.46 -7.84
CA PRO A 559 -3.37 -16.21 -7.42
C PRO A 559 -4.64 -15.35 -7.38
N LEU A 560 -4.54 -14.07 -7.00
CA LEU A 560 -5.67 -13.14 -6.98
C LEU A 560 -6.19 -12.86 -8.39
N TYR A 561 -5.30 -12.90 -9.38
CA TYR A 561 -5.64 -12.73 -10.79
C TYR A 561 -6.07 -14.03 -11.47
N GLY A 562 -5.97 -15.15 -10.75
CA GLY A 562 -6.44 -16.45 -11.22
C GLY A 562 -5.52 -17.13 -12.24
N LEU A 563 -4.23 -16.80 -12.20
CA LEU A 563 -3.24 -17.51 -12.99
C LEU A 563 -3.06 -18.95 -12.49
N TYR A 564 -3.05 -19.12 -11.16
CA TYR A 564 -3.07 -20.38 -10.42
C TYR A 564 -3.64 -20.16 -9.01
N ASP A 565 -3.75 -21.21 -8.21
CA ASP A 565 -4.20 -21.11 -6.82
C ASP A 565 -3.04 -20.77 -5.85
N PHE A 566 -3.38 -20.37 -4.62
CA PHE A 566 -2.40 -20.03 -3.57
C PHE A 566 -1.49 -21.21 -3.15
N ASP A 567 -1.91 -22.45 -3.38
CA ASP A 567 -1.16 -23.65 -3.09
C ASP A 567 -0.27 -24.13 -4.25
N TYR A 568 -0.13 -23.33 -5.29
CA TYR A 568 0.75 -23.64 -6.41
C TYR A 568 2.21 -23.74 -5.92
N GLU A 569 2.82 -24.91 -6.04
CA GLU A 569 4.12 -25.20 -5.44
C GLU A 569 5.22 -24.16 -5.78
N PRO A 570 5.42 -23.73 -7.05
CA PRO A 570 6.43 -22.73 -7.35
C PRO A 570 6.18 -21.37 -6.69
N TYR A 571 4.92 -21.00 -6.47
CA TYR A 571 4.53 -19.80 -5.76
C TYR A 571 4.80 -19.92 -4.26
N VAL A 572 4.45 -21.05 -3.66
CA VAL A 572 4.75 -21.36 -2.25
C VAL A 572 6.26 -21.35 -2.00
N ASN A 573 7.04 -21.93 -2.90
CA ASN A 573 8.51 -21.96 -2.80
C ASN A 573 9.13 -20.56 -2.94
N LEU A 574 8.56 -19.69 -3.78
CA LEU A 574 8.94 -18.27 -3.83
C LEU A 574 8.76 -17.60 -2.46
N HIS A 575 7.63 -17.81 -1.80
CA HIS A 575 7.39 -17.26 -0.46
C HIS A 575 8.35 -17.82 0.60
N ARG A 576 8.59 -19.13 0.60
CA ARG A 576 9.57 -19.77 1.49
C ARG A 576 10.95 -19.14 1.32
N TYR A 577 11.35 -18.97 0.08
CA TYR A 577 12.63 -18.35 -0.25
C TYR A 577 12.70 -16.88 0.21
N ALA A 578 11.73 -16.08 -0.16
CA ALA A 578 11.68 -14.67 0.23
C ALA A 578 11.73 -14.49 1.75
N ARG A 579 10.99 -15.31 2.48
CA ARG A 579 11.01 -15.27 3.95
C ARG A 579 12.36 -15.66 4.54
N SER A 580 13.00 -16.68 4.01
CA SER A 580 14.33 -17.09 4.49
C SER A 580 15.37 -15.98 4.34
N MET A 581 15.22 -15.14 3.32
CA MET A 581 16.13 -14.04 3.07
C MET A 581 15.99 -12.88 4.05
N TYR A 582 14.79 -12.65 4.56
CA TYR A 582 14.50 -11.45 5.33
C TYR A 582 14.80 -11.54 6.81
N ILE A 583 15.11 -12.71 7.31
CA ILE A 583 15.22 -12.94 8.76
C ILE A 583 16.61 -12.62 9.31
N THR A 584 17.68 -12.73 8.51
CA THR A 584 19.03 -12.78 9.01
C THR A 584 19.72 -11.44 9.26
N ASN A 585 19.37 -10.40 8.52
CA ASN A 585 20.05 -9.11 8.65
C ASN A 585 19.25 -8.12 9.52
N TYR A 586 18.68 -8.61 10.59
CA TYR A 586 17.88 -7.82 11.49
C TYR A 586 18.68 -6.80 12.26
N ASP A 587 18.41 -5.52 12.00
CA ASP A 587 18.87 -4.46 12.84
C ASP A 587 17.74 -4.04 13.80
N PRO A 588 17.90 -4.24 15.13
CA PRO A 588 16.88 -3.87 16.11
C PRO A 588 16.54 -2.38 16.11
N GLU A 589 17.47 -1.53 15.67
CA GLU A 589 17.21 -0.09 15.59
C GLU A 589 16.19 0.25 14.51
N PHE A 590 16.19 -0.47 13.39
CA PHE A 590 15.21 -0.29 12.33
C PHE A 590 13.96 -1.13 12.53
N GLN A 591 13.95 -2.00 13.48
CA GLN A 591 12.88 -2.86 13.99
C GLN A 591 11.93 -3.48 12.99
N THR A 592 12.02 -3.17 11.74
CA THR A 592 11.06 -3.58 10.75
C THR A 592 11.72 -3.95 9.51
N MET A 593 11.10 -4.40 8.73
CA MET A 593 11.09 -4.38 7.30
C MET A 593 12.49 -4.35 6.73
N ARG A 594 13.25 -5.25 7.17
CA ARG A 594 14.55 -5.60 6.64
C ARG A 594 14.51 -5.99 5.22
N GLU A 595 13.34 -6.34 4.82
CA GLU A 595 12.92 -6.53 3.45
C GLU A 595 13.33 -5.36 2.59
N LEU A 596 13.53 -4.23 3.22
CA LEU A 596 13.92 -2.98 2.64
C LEU A 596 15.33 -2.84 2.24
N HIS A 597 16.13 -3.78 2.54
CA HIS A 597 17.51 -3.73 2.27
C HIS A 597 17.92 -3.32 0.90
N PHE A 598 17.08 -3.58 -0.05
CA PHE A 598 17.43 -3.50 -1.45
C PHE A 598 16.82 -2.29 -2.15
N GLY A 599 16.42 -1.27 -1.40
CA GLY A 599 15.71 -0.14 -1.95
C GLY A 599 14.30 -0.50 -2.40
N MET A 600 13.80 -1.65 -1.94
CA MET A 600 12.45 -2.11 -2.24
C MET A 600 11.51 -1.60 -1.18
N ASN A 601 10.31 -1.23 -1.61
CA ASN A 601 9.30 -0.80 -0.69
C ASN A 601 8.75 -1.99 0.10
N PRO A 602 8.94 -2.00 1.41
CA PRO A 602 8.53 -3.12 2.24
C PRO A 602 7.06 -3.21 2.42
N SER A 603 6.41 -2.08 2.34
CA SER A 603 5.02 -2.00 2.72
C SER A 603 4.14 -2.69 1.69
N ALA A 604 4.45 -2.53 0.41
CA ALA A 604 3.67 -3.18 -0.62
C ALA A 604 4.01 -4.67 -0.74
N THR A 605 5.29 -4.97 -0.93
CA THR A 605 5.72 -6.33 -1.25
C THR A 605 6.04 -7.14 -0.02
N GLY A 606 6.81 -6.59 0.91
CA GLY A 606 7.21 -7.29 2.12
C GLY A 606 6.01 -7.69 2.97
N CYS A 607 5.07 -6.77 3.19
CA CYS A 607 3.85 -7.06 3.92
C CYS A 607 2.95 -8.03 3.15
N THR A 608 2.76 -7.82 1.86
CA THR A 608 1.93 -8.70 1.03
C THR A 608 2.52 -10.10 0.97
N LEU A 609 3.83 -10.24 0.77
CA LEU A 609 4.50 -11.53 0.80
C LEU A 609 4.40 -12.22 2.15
N LYS A 610 4.68 -11.52 3.23
CA LYS A 610 4.59 -12.10 4.57
C LYS A 610 3.18 -12.55 4.91
N LEU A 611 2.19 -11.76 4.57
CA LEU A 611 0.80 -12.06 4.89
C LEU A 611 0.22 -13.05 3.89
N GLY A 612 0.49 -12.87 2.62
CA GLY A 612 0.00 -13.74 1.56
C GLY A 612 0.74 -15.06 1.45
N GLY A 613 2.02 -15.08 1.84
CA GLY A 613 2.86 -16.26 1.84
C GLY A 613 2.84 -17.06 3.13
N SER A 614 1.97 -16.73 4.08
CA SER A 614 1.86 -17.50 5.31
C SER A 614 1.47 -18.94 5.03
N LEU A 615 2.24 -19.87 5.55
CA LEU A 615 2.07 -21.29 5.31
C LEU A 615 1.43 -22.00 6.51
N THR A 616 1.47 -21.39 7.68
CA THR A 616 0.85 -21.89 8.91
C THR A 616 -0.07 -20.85 9.53
N ARG A 617 -0.99 -21.32 10.37
CA ARG A 617 -1.89 -20.46 11.15
C ARG A 617 -1.15 -19.52 12.08
N GLN A 618 -0.21 -20.06 12.82
CA GLN A 618 0.58 -19.27 13.77
C GLN A 618 1.34 -18.16 13.07
N GLU A 619 1.95 -18.49 11.95
CA GLU A 619 2.68 -17.53 11.14
C GLU A 619 1.79 -16.38 10.60
N MET A 620 0.58 -16.71 10.17
CA MET A 620 -0.38 -15.70 9.71
C MET A 620 -0.76 -14.76 10.87
N LEU A 621 -1.01 -15.30 12.07
CA LEU A 621 -1.31 -14.50 13.26
C LEU A 621 -0.12 -13.65 13.69
N ASP A 622 1.10 -14.19 13.64
CA ASP A 622 2.32 -13.46 13.96
C ASP A 622 2.55 -12.32 12.95
N ASN A 623 2.33 -12.58 11.68
CA ASN A 623 2.42 -11.55 10.64
C ASN A 623 1.36 -10.45 10.81
N LEU A 624 0.12 -10.81 11.15
CA LEU A 624 -0.93 -9.83 11.46
C LEU A 624 -0.53 -8.93 12.64
N ASN A 625 -0.06 -9.53 13.72
CA ASN A 625 0.39 -8.79 14.91
C ASN A 625 1.58 -7.89 14.55
N LEU A 626 2.57 -8.43 13.86
CA LEU A 626 3.74 -7.66 13.41
C LEU A 626 3.33 -6.46 12.55
N LEU A 627 2.44 -6.64 11.59
CA LEU A 627 1.96 -5.54 10.75
C LEU A 627 1.20 -4.51 11.59
N TYR A 628 0.30 -4.97 12.47
CA TYR A 628 -0.47 -4.08 13.35
C TYR A 628 0.44 -3.20 14.23
N GLU A 629 1.51 -3.77 14.79
CA GLU A 629 2.51 -3.07 15.60
C GLU A 629 3.32 -2.04 14.80
N ARG A 630 3.33 -2.16 13.46
CA ARG A 630 4.06 -1.28 12.56
C ARG A 630 3.25 -0.12 12.02
N LEU A 631 1.96 -0.16 12.19
CA LEU A 631 1.12 0.98 11.86
C LEU A 631 1.48 2.17 12.75
N ASP A 632 1.26 3.36 12.26
CA ASP A 632 1.34 4.51 13.12
C ASP A 632 0.07 4.64 13.98
N GLU A 633 0.03 5.61 14.85
CA GLU A 633 -1.10 5.85 15.74
C GLU A 633 -2.37 6.29 15.01
N THR A 634 -2.30 6.63 13.73
CA THR A 634 -3.46 6.87 12.85
C THR A 634 -3.98 5.61 12.18
N GLY A 635 -3.30 4.47 12.38
CA GLY A 635 -3.64 3.19 11.76
C GLY A 635 -3.20 3.07 10.32
N SER A 636 -2.26 3.89 9.89
CA SER A 636 -1.78 3.90 8.51
C SER A 636 -0.47 3.15 8.36
N LEU A 637 -0.31 2.52 7.22
CA LEU A 637 0.94 1.89 6.80
C LEU A 637 1.79 2.91 6.06
N PHE A 638 3.11 2.90 6.30
CA PHE A 638 4.05 3.80 5.64
C PHE A 638 4.95 3.09 4.63
N TRP A 639 5.34 3.81 3.59
CA TRP A 639 6.27 3.32 2.57
C TRP A 639 7.63 2.99 3.14
N TRP A 640 8.13 3.86 4.01
CA TRP A 640 9.45 3.71 4.60
C TRP A 640 9.31 3.46 6.09
N PRO A 641 10.13 2.61 6.69
CA PRO A 641 10.06 2.39 8.11
C PRO A 641 10.39 3.67 8.86
N ARG A 642 9.82 3.80 10.03
CA ARG A 642 10.22 4.84 10.96
C ARG A 642 11.71 4.68 11.26
N ALA A 643 12.51 5.68 10.88
CA ALA A 643 13.84 5.77 11.40
C ALA A 643 13.77 5.98 12.91
N THR A 644 14.67 5.36 13.67
CA THR A 644 14.75 5.46 15.14
C THR A 644 15.03 6.86 15.63
N ASN A 645 15.48 7.76 14.77
CA ASN A 645 15.67 9.17 15.08
C ASN A 645 14.39 9.98 15.24
N LYS A 646 13.22 9.32 15.30
CA LYS A 646 11.89 9.90 15.43
C LYS A 646 11.41 10.74 14.22
N LYS A 647 12.17 10.82 13.14
CA LYS A 647 11.65 11.30 11.87
C LYS A 647 10.73 10.25 11.31
N ARG A 648 9.49 10.63 11.09
CA ARG A 648 8.54 9.74 10.41
C ARG A 648 8.86 9.70 8.95
N CYS A 649 8.84 8.53 8.42
CA CYS A 649 8.93 8.40 6.98
C CYS A 649 7.62 8.75 6.33
N LEU A 650 7.75 9.30 5.37
CA LEU A 650 7.26 10.27 4.46
C LEU A 650 5.87 10.02 3.92
N THR A 651 5.42 8.81 3.70
CA THR A 651 4.26 8.60 2.84
C THR A 651 3.50 7.39 3.32
N ARG A 652 2.18 7.52 3.43
CA ARG A 652 1.29 6.37 3.62
C ARG A 652 1.38 5.48 2.38
N CYS A 653 1.44 4.18 2.59
CA CYS A 653 1.49 3.21 1.51
C CYS A 653 0.09 2.72 1.15
N SER A 654 -0.65 3.52 0.40
CA SER A 654 -1.98 3.16 -0.09
C SER A 654 -1.96 1.87 -0.91
N GLN A 655 -0.97 1.70 -1.76
CA GLN A 655 -0.76 0.50 -2.55
C GLN A 655 -0.62 -0.76 -1.67
N GLY A 656 0.22 -0.71 -0.64
CA GLY A 656 0.40 -1.84 0.29
C GLY A 656 -0.87 -2.14 1.07
N GLN A 657 -1.59 -1.11 1.51
CA GLN A 657 -2.89 -1.24 2.16
C GLN A 657 -3.90 -1.92 1.23
N GLY A 658 -3.94 -1.49 -0.05
CA GLY A 658 -4.84 -2.05 -1.03
C GLY A 658 -4.54 -3.51 -1.40
N ALA A 659 -3.27 -3.85 -1.57
CA ALA A 659 -2.83 -5.21 -1.82
C ALA A 659 -3.17 -6.14 -0.65
N TRP A 660 -2.98 -5.67 0.58
CA TRP A 660 -3.32 -6.44 1.79
C TRP A 660 -4.81 -6.74 1.90
N ILE A 661 -5.70 -5.78 1.59
CA ILE A 661 -7.16 -6.00 1.59
C ILE A 661 -7.52 -7.13 0.64
N GLN A 662 -7.06 -7.08 -0.61
CA GLN A 662 -7.35 -8.13 -1.59
C GLN A 662 -6.82 -9.49 -1.14
N GLN A 663 -5.56 -9.53 -0.71
CA GLN A 663 -4.89 -10.75 -0.29
C GLN A 663 -5.60 -11.40 0.91
N SER A 664 -5.93 -10.63 1.93
CA SER A 664 -6.57 -11.15 3.13
C SER A 664 -7.98 -11.69 2.86
N VAL A 665 -8.79 -11.00 2.08
CA VAL A 665 -10.14 -11.46 1.72
C VAL A 665 -10.08 -12.77 0.92
N GLU A 666 -9.24 -12.82 -0.12
CA GLU A 666 -9.22 -13.96 -1.02
C GLU A 666 -8.39 -15.14 -0.49
N GLN A 667 -7.34 -14.89 0.26
CA GLN A 667 -6.47 -15.97 0.80
C GLN A 667 -6.88 -16.39 2.21
N TRP A 668 -6.96 -15.47 3.17
CA TRP A 668 -7.20 -15.85 4.57
C TRP A 668 -8.61 -16.40 4.77
N PHE A 669 -9.59 -15.70 4.21
CA PHE A 669 -10.99 -16.12 4.30
C PHE A 669 -11.44 -16.95 3.09
N GLY A 670 -10.67 -16.98 2.02
CA GLY A 670 -10.96 -17.77 0.82
C GLY A 670 -12.21 -17.29 0.07
N LEU A 671 -12.48 -15.99 0.05
CA LEU A 671 -13.71 -15.42 -0.52
C LEU A 671 -13.43 -14.77 -1.87
N ARG A 672 -14.14 -15.24 -2.91
CA ARG A 672 -14.08 -14.64 -4.26
C ARG A 672 -15.47 -14.39 -4.80
N MET A 673 -15.74 -13.18 -5.24
CA MET A 673 -16.99 -12.83 -5.89
C MET A 673 -16.82 -12.77 -7.41
N ASP A 674 -17.76 -13.35 -8.15
CA ASP A 674 -17.97 -13.10 -9.58
C ASP A 674 -19.37 -12.52 -9.75
N GLY A 675 -19.44 -11.19 -9.77
CA GLY A 675 -20.68 -10.45 -9.86
C GLY A 675 -21.42 -10.71 -11.17
N THR A 676 -20.70 -10.92 -12.29
CA THR A 676 -21.33 -11.18 -13.60
C THR A 676 -22.08 -12.51 -13.62
N GLN A 677 -21.62 -13.48 -12.81
CA GLN A 677 -22.28 -14.78 -12.68
C GLN A 677 -23.09 -14.89 -11.37
N LYS A 678 -23.15 -13.82 -10.59
CA LYS A 678 -23.74 -13.80 -9.25
C LYS A 678 -23.28 -14.99 -8.42
N THR A 679 -21.97 -15.25 -8.45
CA THR A 679 -21.37 -16.43 -7.82
C THR A 679 -20.36 -16.01 -6.77
N LEU A 680 -20.57 -16.48 -5.53
CA LEU A 680 -19.59 -16.40 -4.45
C LEU A 680 -18.88 -17.74 -4.31
N VAL A 681 -17.56 -17.75 -4.44
CA VAL A 681 -16.72 -18.91 -4.13
C VAL A 681 -16.22 -18.78 -2.70
N ILE A 682 -16.41 -19.82 -1.90
CA ILE A 682 -15.86 -19.95 -0.54
C ILE A 682 -14.89 -21.13 -0.56
N LYS A 683 -13.59 -20.80 -0.52
CA LYS A 683 -12.48 -21.77 -0.59
C LYS A 683 -11.47 -21.49 0.53
N PRO A 684 -11.73 -21.94 1.76
CA PRO A 684 -10.81 -21.76 2.87
C PRO A 684 -9.43 -22.37 2.56
N GLN A 685 -8.36 -21.59 2.81
CA GLN A 685 -6.99 -22.01 2.48
C GLN A 685 -6.24 -22.69 3.65
N GLY A 686 -6.90 -22.87 4.80
CA GLY A 686 -6.33 -23.53 5.96
C GLY A 686 -5.49 -22.67 6.91
N LEU A 687 -5.46 -21.40 6.64
CA LEU A 687 -4.77 -20.44 7.50
C LEU A 687 -5.55 -20.12 8.78
N LEU A 688 -6.82 -20.49 8.85
CA LEU A 688 -7.70 -20.30 10.02
C LEU A 688 -8.52 -21.59 10.26
N SER A 689 -8.70 -21.98 11.53
CA SER A 689 -9.58 -23.09 11.90
C SER A 689 -11.05 -22.66 12.00
N GLY A 690 -11.27 -21.38 12.08
CA GLY A 690 -12.61 -20.80 12.08
C GLY A 690 -12.57 -19.28 12.08
N TYR A 691 -13.56 -18.72 11.40
CA TYR A 691 -13.81 -17.28 11.41
C TYR A 691 -15.31 -17.00 11.28
N LYS A 692 -15.70 -15.82 11.73
CA LYS A 692 -17.02 -15.28 11.49
C LYS A 692 -16.91 -13.84 11.03
N LEU A 693 -17.40 -13.61 9.82
CA LEU A 693 -17.49 -12.29 9.20
C LEU A 693 -18.96 -11.88 9.19
N GLN A 694 -19.30 -10.74 9.78
CA GLN A 694 -20.65 -10.20 9.77
C GLN A 694 -20.71 -8.94 8.94
N LYS A 695 -21.73 -8.83 8.10
CA LYS A 695 -21.93 -7.68 7.20
C LYS A 695 -20.70 -7.35 6.37
N THR A 696 -19.96 -8.38 5.96
CA THR A 696 -18.82 -8.18 5.10
C THR A 696 -19.24 -7.76 3.69
N HIS A 697 -18.60 -6.74 3.17
CA HIS A 697 -18.82 -6.27 1.82
C HIS A 697 -17.81 -6.93 0.86
N LEU A 698 -18.33 -7.46 -0.22
CA LEU A 698 -17.58 -7.92 -1.39
C LEU A 698 -18.05 -7.11 -2.60
N GLY A 699 -17.72 -5.83 -2.63
CA GLY A 699 -18.24 -4.86 -3.57
C GLY A 699 -19.72 -4.53 -3.32
N ALA A 700 -20.56 -4.74 -4.32
CA ALA A 700 -22.00 -4.52 -4.22
C ALA A 700 -22.74 -5.59 -3.39
N TYR A 701 -22.06 -6.64 -2.96
CA TYR A 701 -22.65 -7.79 -2.28
C TYR A 701 -22.30 -7.82 -0.81
N VAL A 702 -23.28 -8.16 0.04
CA VAL A 702 -23.13 -8.18 1.51
C VAL A 702 -23.56 -9.53 2.07
N PHE A 703 -22.71 -10.09 2.93
CA PHE A 703 -22.92 -11.40 3.53
C PHE A 703 -22.55 -11.43 5.02
N ASP A 704 -23.18 -12.37 5.79
CA ASP A 704 -22.52 -12.99 6.94
C ASP A 704 -21.96 -14.34 6.48
N ILE A 705 -20.72 -14.63 6.87
CA ILE A 705 -20.04 -15.88 6.54
C ILE A 705 -19.38 -16.40 7.82
N GLU A 706 -19.69 -17.66 8.17
CA GLU A 706 -19.03 -18.34 9.28
C GLU A 706 -18.45 -19.65 8.78
N TYR A 707 -17.18 -19.86 9.06
CA TYR A 707 -16.45 -21.07 8.76
C TYR A 707 -15.92 -21.70 10.04
N ARG A 708 -16.07 -23.01 10.21
CA ARG A 708 -15.59 -23.75 11.37
C ARG A 708 -15.06 -25.11 10.96
N GLU A 709 -13.85 -25.43 11.40
CA GLU A 709 -13.33 -26.79 11.41
C GLU A 709 -13.70 -27.47 12.72
N GLU A 710 -14.31 -28.61 12.64
CA GLU A 710 -14.67 -29.48 13.77
C GLU A 710 -14.06 -30.87 13.53
N LYS A 711 -14.00 -31.70 14.58
CA LYS A 711 -13.44 -33.03 14.43
C LYS A 711 -14.24 -33.83 13.39
N GLY A 712 -13.61 -34.16 12.27
CA GLY A 712 -14.18 -34.93 11.18
C GLY A 712 -15.18 -34.17 10.28
N LYS A 713 -15.36 -32.87 10.46
CA LYS A 713 -16.22 -32.08 9.57
C LYS A 713 -15.82 -30.62 9.51
N THR A 714 -16.18 -29.98 8.39
CA THR A 714 -16.15 -28.54 8.19
C THR A 714 -17.57 -28.02 8.05
N VAL A 715 -17.90 -26.94 8.76
CA VAL A 715 -19.22 -26.30 8.71
C VAL A 715 -19.06 -24.89 8.16
N ILE A 716 -19.88 -24.54 7.17
CA ILE A 716 -19.93 -23.20 6.59
C ILE A 716 -21.36 -22.68 6.64
N ASN A 717 -21.55 -21.54 7.29
CA ASN A 717 -22.80 -20.81 7.32
C ASN A 717 -22.70 -19.57 6.46
N ILE A 718 -23.70 -19.30 5.66
CA ILE A 718 -23.81 -18.09 4.86
C ILE A 718 -25.18 -17.48 4.96
N LYS A 719 -25.25 -16.17 5.22
CA LYS A 719 -26.46 -15.37 5.11
C LYS A 719 -26.32 -14.36 3.98
N ASN A 720 -27.24 -14.43 3.03
CA ASN A 720 -27.31 -13.53 1.90
C ASN A 720 -28.16 -12.29 2.24
N TYR A 721 -27.57 -11.09 2.23
CA TYR A 721 -28.31 -9.84 2.46
C TYR A 721 -28.68 -9.10 1.17
N ASN A 722 -28.32 -9.68 0.02
CA ASN A 722 -28.58 -9.06 -1.27
C ASN A 722 -30.07 -9.26 -1.65
N GLU A 723 -30.57 -8.39 -2.52
CA GLU A 723 -31.97 -8.46 -3.02
C GLU A 723 -32.21 -9.65 -3.95
N GLU A 724 -31.13 -10.27 -4.44
CA GLU A 724 -31.18 -11.38 -5.36
C GLU A 724 -30.58 -12.66 -4.77
N ALA A 725 -30.93 -13.78 -5.38
CA ALA A 725 -30.31 -15.06 -5.08
C ALA A 725 -28.87 -15.09 -5.61
N ILE A 726 -27.96 -15.62 -4.79
CA ILE A 726 -26.56 -15.78 -5.11
C ILE A 726 -26.21 -17.27 -5.18
N LYS A 727 -25.55 -17.66 -6.25
CA LYS A 727 -24.96 -18.98 -6.35
C LYS A 727 -23.71 -19.03 -5.48
N VAL A 728 -23.64 -19.95 -4.53
CA VAL A 728 -22.47 -20.17 -3.69
C VAL A 728 -21.80 -21.45 -4.09
N VAL A 729 -20.50 -21.38 -4.34
CA VAL A 729 -19.66 -22.51 -4.65
C VAL A 729 -18.75 -22.75 -3.44
N PHE A 730 -19.01 -23.84 -2.74
CA PHE A 730 -18.16 -24.31 -1.67
C PHE A 730 -17.07 -25.21 -2.23
N GLU A 731 -15.82 -24.81 -2.07
CA GLU A 731 -14.66 -25.62 -2.41
C GLU A 731 -13.93 -26.01 -1.13
N VAL A 732 -14.23 -27.17 -0.58
CA VAL A 732 -13.67 -27.65 0.69
C VAL A 732 -12.73 -28.81 0.42
N ARG A 733 -11.54 -28.76 0.97
CA ARG A 733 -10.56 -29.82 0.83
C ARG A 733 -10.97 -31.07 1.62
N LYS A 734 -10.72 -32.22 1.04
CA LYS A 734 -11.10 -33.52 1.61
C LYS A 734 -10.47 -33.78 2.97
N TYR A 735 -9.29 -33.24 3.22
CA TYR A 735 -8.48 -33.50 4.42
C TYR A 735 -8.38 -32.28 5.36
N GLY A 736 -9.30 -31.35 5.26
CA GLY A 736 -9.21 -30.07 5.99
C GLY A 736 -8.37 -29.05 5.24
N ALA A 737 -8.39 -27.83 5.72
CA ALA A 737 -7.97 -26.66 4.98
C ALA A 737 -6.45 -26.51 4.82
N GLY A 738 -5.61 -27.31 5.41
CA GLY A 738 -4.14 -27.24 5.30
C GLY A 738 -3.50 -28.31 4.40
N ALA A 739 -4.27 -29.26 3.91
CA ALA A 739 -3.71 -30.36 3.12
C ALA A 739 -3.82 -30.10 1.61
N GLN A 740 -2.73 -30.34 0.88
CA GLN A 740 -2.79 -30.47 -0.57
C GLN A 740 -3.65 -31.69 -0.91
N GLY A 741 -4.67 -31.53 -1.73
CA GLY A 741 -5.53 -32.65 -2.10
C GLY A 741 -6.78 -32.24 -2.86
N GLU A 742 -7.57 -33.23 -3.24
CA GLU A 742 -8.83 -33.04 -3.95
C GLU A 742 -9.78 -32.11 -3.18
N CYS A 743 -10.24 -31.04 -3.85
CA CYS A 743 -11.30 -30.20 -3.35
C CYS A 743 -12.66 -30.84 -3.66
N ARG A 744 -13.53 -30.94 -2.66
CA ARG A 744 -14.94 -31.24 -2.85
C ARG A 744 -15.66 -29.97 -3.24
N LYS A 745 -16.24 -29.95 -4.43
CA LYS A 745 -17.00 -28.82 -4.93
C LYS A 745 -18.49 -29.08 -4.78
N VAL A 746 -19.21 -28.16 -4.11
CA VAL A 746 -20.66 -28.18 -3.97
C VAL A 746 -21.21 -26.81 -4.34
N GLU A 747 -22.26 -26.80 -5.13
CA GLU A 747 -22.94 -25.56 -5.55
C GLU A 747 -24.31 -25.47 -4.87
N GLU A 748 -24.66 -24.29 -4.40
CA GLU A 748 -25.94 -24.00 -3.74
C GLU A 748 -26.46 -22.63 -4.18
N LEU A 749 -27.77 -22.53 -4.38
CA LEU A 749 -28.42 -21.26 -4.64
C LEU A 749 -28.96 -20.71 -3.31
N VAL A 750 -28.38 -19.65 -2.81
CA VAL A 750 -28.79 -18.99 -1.57
C VAL A 750 -29.71 -17.82 -1.89
N LEU A 751 -30.99 -17.97 -1.55
CA LEU A 751 -31.99 -16.95 -1.83
C LEU A 751 -31.74 -15.64 -1.04
N ALA A 752 -32.34 -14.56 -1.52
CA ALA A 752 -32.34 -13.28 -0.83
C ALA A 752 -32.83 -13.42 0.64
N GLY A 753 -32.08 -12.92 1.58
CA GLY A 753 -32.39 -12.99 3.01
C GLY A 753 -32.19 -14.37 3.66
N ALA A 754 -31.88 -15.42 2.89
CA ALA A 754 -31.74 -16.78 3.41
C ALA A 754 -30.43 -16.97 4.18
N LEU A 755 -30.52 -17.84 5.21
CA LEU A 755 -29.37 -18.42 5.90
C LEU A 755 -29.25 -19.89 5.49
N VAL A 756 -28.10 -20.30 5.06
CA VAL A 756 -27.79 -21.67 4.66
C VAL A 756 -26.60 -22.18 5.47
N GLU A 757 -26.73 -23.39 6.01
CA GLU A 757 -25.64 -24.12 6.64
C GLU A 757 -25.27 -25.33 5.79
N LYS A 758 -23.99 -25.56 5.59
CA LYS A 758 -23.43 -26.73 4.90
C LYS A 758 -22.39 -27.40 5.76
N GLU A 759 -22.55 -28.73 5.90
CA GLU A 759 -21.58 -29.60 6.54
C GLU A 759 -20.84 -30.45 5.49
N PHE A 760 -19.53 -30.53 5.64
CA PHE A 760 -18.67 -31.37 4.81
C PHE A 760 -17.93 -32.33 5.72
N VAL A 761 -18.06 -33.62 5.48
CA VAL A 761 -17.24 -34.64 6.17
C VAL A 761 -15.80 -34.47 5.71
N THR A 762 -14.90 -34.22 6.64
CA THR A 762 -13.47 -34.13 6.41
C THR A 762 -12.80 -35.34 7.04
N GLU A 763 -11.95 -36.02 6.29
CA GLU A 763 -11.15 -37.08 6.83
C GLU A 763 -10.07 -36.47 7.72
N THR A 764 -9.95 -36.97 8.95
CA THR A 764 -8.86 -36.59 9.84
C THR A 764 -7.55 -37.25 9.30
N MET A 765 -6.82 -36.51 8.44
CA MET A 765 -5.39 -36.70 8.44
C MET A 765 -4.85 -36.01 9.70
N ALA A 766 -3.95 -36.70 10.40
CA ALA A 766 -3.01 -35.97 11.23
C ALA A 766 -2.39 -34.92 10.29
N VAL A 767 -2.78 -33.66 10.49
CA VAL A 767 -2.12 -32.55 9.84
C VAL A 767 -0.69 -32.67 10.35
N GLN A 768 0.19 -33.25 9.55
CA GLN A 768 1.56 -32.79 9.60
C GLN A 768 1.37 -31.32 9.26
N GLU A 769 1.42 -30.49 10.27
CA GLU A 769 1.83 -29.12 10.06
C GLU A 769 2.99 -29.30 9.11
N THR A 770 2.78 -28.92 7.87
CA THR A 770 3.88 -28.85 6.93
C THR A 770 4.69 -27.72 7.48
N ASP A 771 5.49 -28.11 8.43
CA ASP A 771 6.45 -27.27 9.06
C ASP A 771 7.19 -26.65 7.90
N ILE A 772 7.24 -25.35 7.83
CA ILE A 772 8.09 -24.65 6.85
C ILE A 772 9.51 -25.21 7.00
N ALA A 773 9.86 -25.64 8.20
CA ALA A 773 11.02 -26.43 8.54
C ALA A 773 11.09 -27.79 7.81
N GLY A 774 10.00 -28.40 7.44
CA GLY A 774 9.99 -29.77 6.86
C GLY A 774 10.15 -29.85 5.34
N ALA A 775 10.31 -28.75 4.63
CA ALA A 775 10.69 -28.83 3.22
C ALA A 775 12.19 -29.21 3.14
N GLU A 776 12.48 -30.42 2.82
CA GLU A 776 13.85 -30.87 2.53
C GLU A 776 14.43 -29.89 1.49
N CYS A 777 15.51 -29.23 1.86
CA CYS A 777 16.26 -28.44 0.90
C CYS A 777 17.00 -29.38 -0.04
N SER A 778 16.62 -29.35 -1.32
CA SER A 778 17.27 -30.13 -2.37
C SER A 778 18.77 -29.82 -2.55
N THR A 779 19.29 -28.83 -1.82
CA THR A 779 20.71 -28.41 -1.89
C THR A 779 21.56 -28.84 -0.72
N MET A 780 21.05 -29.69 0.17
CA MET A 780 21.82 -30.18 1.32
C MET A 780 23.03 -30.96 0.89
N THR A 781 24.15 -30.68 1.52
CA THR A 781 25.40 -31.44 1.38
C THR A 781 25.31 -32.74 2.20
N GLU A 782 26.16 -33.72 1.92
CA GLU A 782 26.19 -35.02 2.60
C GLU A 782 26.28 -34.90 4.14
N ASP A 783 26.87 -33.82 4.66
CA ASP A 783 26.99 -33.57 6.10
C ASP A 783 25.79 -32.78 6.67
N GLY A 784 24.77 -32.53 5.88
CA GLY A 784 23.56 -31.84 6.30
C GLY A 784 23.73 -30.33 6.58
N ILE A 785 24.82 -29.69 6.13
CA ILE A 785 25.09 -28.28 6.36
C ILE A 785 25.30 -27.57 5.04
N LEU A 786 24.40 -26.69 4.67
CA LEU A 786 24.54 -25.76 3.55
C LEU A 786 25.15 -24.46 4.02
N PHE A 787 26.25 -24.05 3.44
CA PHE A 787 26.86 -22.73 3.56
C PHE A 787 27.39 -22.34 2.20
N SER A 788 26.58 -21.64 1.43
CA SER A 788 26.88 -21.33 0.04
C SER A 788 26.83 -19.83 -0.19
N PRO A 789 27.88 -19.26 -0.78
CA PRO A 789 27.79 -17.89 -1.28
C PRO A 789 26.72 -17.82 -2.36
N TYR A 790 25.93 -16.77 -2.28
CA TYR A 790 24.76 -16.61 -3.10
C TYR A 790 24.79 -15.25 -3.81
N GLY A 791 24.64 -15.25 -5.12
CA GLY A 791 24.98 -14.11 -5.93
C GLY A 791 23.82 -13.27 -6.41
N ILE A 792 24.06 -11.98 -6.48
CA ILE A 792 23.27 -11.03 -7.24
C ILE A 792 24.14 -10.55 -8.42
N ILE A 793 23.56 -10.48 -9.60
CA ILE A 793 24.19 -9.82 -10.73
C ILE A 793 23.66 -8.40 -10.82
N MET A 794 24.55 -7.45 -10.64
CA MET A 794 24.23 -6.04 -10.76
C MET A 794 25.14 -5.44 -11.84
N PRO A 795 24.61 -4.98 -12.97
CA PRO A 795 25.38 -4.32 -14.01
C PRO A 795 26.00 -3.01 -13.54
N LYS A 796 25.41 -2.43 -12.49
CA LYS A 796 25.99 -1.27 -11.79
C LYS A 796 26.04 -1.57 -10.31
N LEU A 797 27.08 -1.13 -9.62
CA LEU A 797 27.13 -1.24 -8.19
C LEU A 797 26.00 -0.44 -7.56
N TYR A 798 25.45 -0.94 -6.46
CA TYR A 798 24.32 -0.34 -5.75
C TYR A 798 24.51 1.15 -5.44
N ASN A 799 25.72 1.54 -5.10
CA ASN A 799 26.12 2.93 -5.04
C ASN A 799 27.35 3.08 -5.94
N SER A 800 27.12 3.46 -7.20
CA SER A 800 28.20 3.57 -8.20
C SER A 800 29.31 4.54 -7.79
N ASP A 801 28.97 5.59 -7.03
CA ASP A 801 29.92 6.60 -6.59
C ASP A 801 30.83 6.09 -5.47
N CYS A 802 30.33 5.14 -4.65
CA CYS A 802 31.05 4.59 -3.50
C CYS A 802 31.60 3.18 -3.74
N GLY A 803 31.26 2.51 -4.83
CA GLY A 803 31.73 1.17 -5.13
C GLY A 803 31.27 0.11 -4.11
N ILE A 804 30.01 0.17 -3.67
CA ILE A 804 29.42 -0.75 -2.68
C ILE A 804 28.57 -1.78 -3.39
N PHE A 805 28.72 -3.06 -3.01
CA PHE A 805 27.86 -4.14 -3.46
C PHE A 805 27.46 -5.07 -2.30
N LEU A 806 26.35 -5.79 -2.49
CA LEU A 806 25.85 -6.75 -1.53
C LEU A 806 26.34 -8.16 -1.85
N PHE A 807 26.86 -8.83 -0.85
CA PHE A 807 27.32 -10.21 -0.91
C PHE A 807 26.61 -11.06 0.15
N ARG A 808 26.17 -12.26 -0.19
CA ARG A 808 25.32 -13.05 0.69
C ARG A 808 25.74 -14.49 0.80
N TYR A 809 25.38 -15.12 1.93
CA TYR A 809 25.47 -16.55 2.15
C TYR A 809 24.10 -17.12 2.44
N LEU A 810 23.73 -18.18 1.76
CA LEU A 810 22.60 -19.03 2.10
C LEU A 810 23.06 -20.09 3.11
N ILE A 811 22.31 -20.22 4.20
CA ILE A 811 22.63 -21.10 5.32
C ILE A 811 21.44 -22.00 5.58
N SER A 812 21.68 -23.27 5.72
CA SER A 812 20.67 -24.26 6.13
C SER A 812 21.32 -25.44 6.84
N GLN A 813 20.56 -26.15 7.65
CA GLN A 813 21.02 -27.34 8.31
C GLN A 813 19.91 -28.42 8.41
N SER A 814 20.29 -29.68 8.26
CA SER A 814 19.47 -30.87 8.49
C SER A 814 20.05 -31.79 9.56
N THR A 815 20.96 -31.30 10.40
CA THR A 815 21.59 -32.05 11.47
C THR A 815 20.65 -32.25 12.65
N ASP A 816 20.89 -33.26 13.48
CA ASP A 816 20.11 -33.52 14.69
C ASP A 816 20.40 -32.54 15.84
N THR A 817 21.21 -31.52 15.60
CA THR A 817 21.61 -30.52 16.58
C THR A 817 20.84 -29.21 16.42
N GLU A 818 20.30 -28.65 17.48
CA GLU A 818 19.77 -27.27 17.49
C GLU A 818 20.89 -26.25 17.36
N TRP A 819 20.77 -25.35 16.40
CA TRP A 819 21.68 -24.21 16.26
C TRP A 819 21.01 -22.97 16.83
N LYS A 820 21.44 -22.54 18.01
CA LYS A 820 20.83 -21.39 18.69
C LYS A 820 21.56 -20.07 18.42
N ASN A 821 22.87 -20.14 18.22
CA ASN A 821 23.74 -18.97 18.09
C ASN A 821 24.63 -19.12 16.85
N ALA A 822 24.03 -19.29 15.69
CA ALA A 822 24.79 -19.31 14.44
C ALA A 822 25.26 -17.90 14.09
N GLU A 823 26.51 -17.80 13.64
CA GLU A 823 27.11 -16.56 13.16
C GLU A 823 27.94 -16.80 11.91
N VAL A 824 28.01 -15.79 11.05
CA VAL A 824 28.89 -15.78 9.89
C VAL A 824 29.94 -14.70 10.07
N LYS A 825 31.20 -15.11 10.06
CA LYS A 825 32.33 -14.20 10.05
C LYS A 825 32.85 -14.08 8.63
N ILE A 826 33.10 -12.88 8.16
CA ILE A 826 33.60 -12.60 6.82
C ILE A 826 34.85 -11.74 6.88
N GLU A 827 35.79 -12.01 5.99
CA GLU A 827 36.98 -11.20 5.75
C GLU A 827 37.09 -10.94 4.23
N VAL A 828 37.18 -9.66 3.85
CA VAL A 828 37.36 -9.24 2.46
C VAL A 828 38.83 -8.87 2.18
N PRO A 829 39.25 -8.76 0.91
CA PRO A 829 40.64 -8.45 0.56
C PRO A 829 41.16 -7.19 1.27
N ASP A 830 42.47 -7.14 1.48
CA ASP A 830 43.11 -5.98 2.11
C ASP A 830 42.79 -4.67 1.37
N GLY A 831 42.50 -3.62 2.14
CA GLY A 831 42.07 -2.32 1.63
C GLY A 831 40.57 -2.22 1.33
N TRP A 832 39.85 -3.33 1.26
CA TRP A 832 38.40 -3.34 1.16
C TRP A 832 37.77 -3.21 2.55
N LYS A 833 36.51 -2.83 2.59
CA LYS A 833 35.77 -2.70 3.84
C LYS A 833 34.46 -3.46 3.75
N VAL A 834 33.99 -3.99 4.88
CA VAL A 834 32.75 -4.76 4.94
C VAL A 834 31.93 -4.43 6.17
N GLN A 835 30.62 -4.49 6.04
CA GLN A 835 29.68 -4.46 7.15
C GLN A 835 28.46 -5.32 6.87
N TYR A 836 27.79 -5.78 7.93
CA TYR A 836 26.54 -6.52 7.80
C TYR A 836 25.31 -5.68 8.13
N LYS A 837 25.46 -4.54 8.80
CA LYS A 837 24.35 -3.67 9.14
C LYS A 837 23.65 -3.14 7.91
N GLN A 838 22.35 -3.25 7.93
CA GLN A 838 21.48 -2.70 6.92
C GLN A 838 21.51 -1.17 6.92
N PHE A 839 21.42 -0.58 5.77
CA PHE A 839 21.28 0.86 5.61
C PHE A 839 20.30 1.20 4.50
N TYR A 840 19.73 2.38 4.63
CA TYR A 840 18.95 3.02 3.57
C TYR A 840 19.78 4.07 2.89
N HIS A 841 19.82 4.03 1.57
CA HIS A 841 20.67 4.96 0.82
C HIS A 841 20.19 6.42 0.87
N TRP A 842 18.98 6.65 1.39
CA TRP A 842 18.43 8.01 1.51
C TRP A 842 18.89 8.74 2.76
N ASP A 843 18.94 8.03 3.88
CA ASP A 843 19.09 8.64 5.20
C ASP A 843 20.35 8.20 5.95
N TYR A 844 20.99 7.14 5.51
CA TYR A 844 22.04 6.52 6.27
C TYR A 844 23.24 6.16 5.39
N GLN A 845 24.37 6.81 5.64
CA GLN A 845 25.65 6.43 5.03
C GLN A 845 26.26 5.27 5.82
N PRO A 846 26.51 4.12 5.20
CA PRO A 846 27.15 3.01 5.89
C PRO A 846 28.55 3.41 6.38
N VAL A 847 28.81 3.16 7.64
CA VAL A 847 30.17 3.38 8.19
C VAL A 847 30.94 2.08 8.08
N PHE A 848 31.82 2.02 7.12
CA PHE A 848 32.74 0.91 6.98
C PHE A 848 34.01 1.20 7.75
N SER A 849 34.38 0.33 8.68
CA SER A 849 35.57 0.54 9.52
C SER A 849 36.68 -0.47 9.32
N ASP A 850 36.37 -1.66 8.81
CA ASP A 850 37.32 -2.77 8.77
C ASP A 850 37.06 -3.68 7.56
N ASN A 851 38.02 -4.54 7.25
CA ASN A 851 37.87 -5.60 6.26
C ASN A 851 37.22 -6.89 6.84
N LYS A 852 36.75 -6.86 8.09
CA LYS A 852 36.08 -7.99 8.77
C LYS A 852 34.75 -7.56 9.34
N ALA A 853 33.78 -8.47 9.26
CA ALA A 853 32.46 -8.30 9.89
C ALA A 853 31.92 -9.64 10.42
N VAL A 854 31.01 -9.55 11.37
CA VAL A 854 30.29 -10.71 11.93
C VAL A 854 28.80 -10.46 11.82
N CYS A 855 28.09 -11.36 11.15
CA CYS A 855 26.65 -11.35 11.08
C CYS A 855 26.08 -12.41 12.05
N MET A 856 25.34 -11.96 13.05
CA MET A 856 24.62 -12.85 13.96
C MET A 856 23.38 -13.38 13.25
N VAL A 857 23.38 -14.66 12.89
CA VAL A 857 22.27 -15.34 12.23
C VAL A 857 21.23 -15.81 13.26
N GLY A 858 21.70 -16.11 14.47
CA GLY A 858 20.87 -16.59 15.57
C GLY A 858 20.46 -18.05 15.40
N GLU A 859 19.21 -18.35 15.71
CA GLU A 859 18.68 -19.70 15.60
C GLU A 859 18.49 -20.12 14.13
N VAL A 860 18.99 -21.30 13.80
CA VAL A 860 18.75 -21.97 12.50
C VAL A 860 18.09 -23.30 12.78
N PRO A 861 16.76 -23.37 12.82
CA PRO A 861 16.04 -24.60 13.01
C PRO A 861 16.37 -25.62 11.89
N GLN A 862 16.21 -26.90 12.21
CA GLN A 862 16.41 -27.96 11.24
C GLN A 862 15.57 -27.76 9.98
N ASN A 863 16.15 -27.97 8.82
CA ASN A 863 15.51 -27.82 7.50
C ASN A 863 14.97 -26.42 7.19
N THR A 864 15.47 -25.38 7.88
CA THR A 864 15.18 -23.99 7.55
C THR A 864 16.32 -23.35 6.78
N HIS A 865 16.00 -22.25 6.08
CA HIS A 865 16.99 -21.44 5.36
C HIS A 865 17.11 -20.08 6.01
N LYS A 866 18.34 -19.62 6.13
CA LYS A 866 18.69 -18.26 6.55
C LYS A 866 19.66 -17.64 5.54
N VAL A 867 19.70 -16.33 5.48
CA VAL A 867 20.63 -15.60 4.63
C VAL A 867 21.43 -14.62 5.48
N ALA A 868 22.74 -14.67 5.40
CA ALA A 868 23.63 -13.66 5.94
C ALA A 868 24.07 -12.71 4.80
N GLY A 869 23.80 -11.42 4.91
CA GLY A 869 24.14 -10.43 3.90
C GLY A 869 25.18 -9.44 4.42
N PHE A 870 26.10 -9.06 3.53
CA PHE A 870 27.20 -8.15 3.81
C PHE A 870 27.31 -7.11 2.72
N TYR A 871 27.44 -5.86 3.11
CA TYR A 871 27.82 -4.79 2.19
C TYR A 871 29.33 -4.71 2.12
N ILE A 872 29.86 -4.80 0.92
CA ILE A 872 31.28 -4.73 0.65
C ILE A 872 31.57 -3.46 -0.12
N SER A 873 32.51 -2.65 0.39
CA SER A 873 32.98 -1.43 -0.25
C SER A 873 34.36 -1.64 -0.86
N LEU A 874 34.48 -1.27 -2.12
CA LEU A 874 35.77 -1.23 -2.81
C LEU A 874 36.72 -0.23 -2.15
N PRO A 875 38.06 -0.41 -2.26
CA PRO A 875 39.01 0.56 -1.77
C PRO A 875 38.93 1.88 -2.56
N ASP A 876 39.34 2.95 -1.90
CA ASP A 876 39.20 4.32 -2.43
C ASP A 876 39.90 4.51 -3.81
N GLU A 877 40.97 3.77 -4.07
CA GLU A 877 41.68 3.81 -5.36
C GLU A 877 40.85 3.27 -6.52
N LEU A 878 39.85 2.46 -6.22
CA LEU A 878 38.87 1.92 -7.17
C LEU A 878 37.53 2.66 -7.11
N ALA A 879 37.46 3.72 -6.34
CA ALA A 879 36.15 4.39 -6.09
C ALA A 879 35.68 5.26 -7.27
N GLY A 880 36.53 5.67 -8.19
CA GLY A 880 36.20 6.48 -9.39
C GLY A 880 35.65 5.66 -10.55
N GLY A 881 34.93 6.29 -11.46
CA GLY A 881 34.50 5.72 -12.73
C GLY A 881 33.32 4.72 -12.67
N GLU A 882 32.98 4.16 -13.82
CA GLU A 882 31.92 3.15 -13.95
C GLU A 882 32.34 1.80 -13.34
N LYS A 883 31.44 1.18 -12.66
CA LYS A 883 31.65 -0.12 -12.01
C LYS A 883 30.46 -1.04 -12.16
N SER A 884 30.74 -2.31 -12.27
CA SER A 884 29.73 -3.37 -12.28
C SER A 884 30.22 -4.60 -11.51
N VAL A 885 29.31 -5.40 -11.01
CA VAL A 885 29.62 -6.64 -10.31
C VAL A 885 28.81 -7.81 -10.85
N MET A 886 29.45 -8.93 -10.99
CA MET A 886 28.82 -10.23 -11.28
C MET A 886 29.22 -11.19 -10.18
N LEU A 887 28.24 -11.65 -9.42
CA LEU A 887 28.46 -12.52 -8.27
C LEU A 887 28.13 -14.00 -8.58
N SER A 888 27.55 -14.28 -9.72
CA SER A 888 27.23 -15.62 -10.18
C SER A 888 27.57 -15.77 -11.67
N GLU A 889 28.03 -16.94 -12.08
CA GLU A 889 28.27 -17.25 -13.49
C GLU A 889 26.98 -17.57 -14.25
N HIS A 890 25.89 -17.82 -13.55
CA HIS A 890 24.61 -18.18 -14.17
C HIS A 890 23.47 -17.38 -13.56
N PRO A 891 22.66 -16.66 -14.38
CA PRO A 891 21.55 -15.85 -13.88
C PRO A 891 20.40 -16.69 -13.34
N PHE A 892 20.26 -17.91 -13.86
CA PHE A 892 19.33 -18.89 -13.37
C PHE A 892 20.14 -20.09 -12.87
N PRO A 893 20.25 -20.30 -11.58
CA PRO A 893 20.76 -21.57 -11.11
C PRO A 893 19.77 -22.66 -11.58
N GLN A 894 20.11 -23.33 -12.67
CA GLN A 894 19.31 -24.42 -13.22
C GLN A 894 19.32 -25.65 -12.30
N ASP A 895 20.26 -25.68 -11.39
CA ASP A 895 20.23 -26.57 -10.27
C ASP A 895 20.46 -25.79 -8.96
N THR A 896 19.91 -26.30 -7.90
CA THR A 896 20.02 -25.75 -6.56
C THR A 896 21.41 -25.92 -5.96
N GLN A 897 22.32 -26.61 -6.66
CA GLN A 897 23.72 -26.78 -6.28
C GLN A 897 24.63 -25.72 -6.89
N HIS A 898 24.06 -24.74 -7.58
CA HIS A 898 24.87 -23.66 -8.14
C HIS A 898 25.64 -22.96 -7.03
N LYS A 899 26.94 -23.09 -7.06
CA LYS A 899 27.84 -22.43 -6.13
C LYS A 899 28.53 -21.29 -6.87
N MET A 900 28.52 -20.12 -6.25
CA MET A 900 29.32 -19.04 -6.71
C MET A 900 30.80 -19.47 -6.67
N LYS A 901 31.46 -19.40 -7.80
CA LYS A 901 32.86 -19.78 -7.91
C LYS A 901 33.81 -18.60 -7.74
N GLN A 902 33.37 -17.42 -8.11
CA GLN A 902 34.15 -16.19 -8.02
C GLN A 902 33.25 -14.96 -7.98
N VAL A 903 33.76 -13.87 -7.46
CA VAL A 903 33.23 -12.53 -7.62
C VAL A 903 33.96 -11.89 -8.79
N THR A 904 33.23 -11.44 -9.78
CA THR A 904 33.77 -10.78 -10.97
C THR A 904 33.32 -9.33 -10.99
N LEU A 905 34.29 -8.42 -11.08
CA LEU A 905 34.05 -6.98 -11.07
C LEU A 905 34.54 -6.38 -12.38
N TYR A 906 33.81 -5.42 -12.90
CA TYR A 906 34.29 -4.42 -13.82
C TYR A 906 34.52 -3.10 -13.09
N VAL A 907 35.67 -2.51 -13.26
CA VAL A 907 35.99 -1.18 -12.76
C VAL A 907 36.65 -0.42 -13.91
N GLU A 908 36.12 0.74 -14.27
CA GLU A 908 36.59 1.54 -15.39
C GLU A 908 38.08 1.84 -15.30
N GLY A 909 38.79 1.64 -16.42
CA GLY A 909 40.23 1.87 -16.51
C GLY A 909 41.11 0.77 -15.91
N GLN A 910 40.56 -0.26 -15.30
CA GLN A 910 41.34 -1.39 -14.78
C GLN A 910 41.56 -2.45 -15.86
N LYS A 911 42.69 -3.17 -15.72
CA LYS A 911 42.97 -4.36 -16.51
C LYS A 911 42.51 -5.61 -15.75
N THR A 912 42.34 -6.71 -16.47
CA THR A 912 42.03 -7.99 -15.86
C THR A 912 43.14 -8.42 -14.89
N GLN A 913 42.75 -8.62 -13.62
CA GLN A 913 43.64 -9.01 -12.51
C GLN A 913 42.91 -9.64 -11.36
N ALA A 914 43.59 -10.46 -10.57
CA ALA A 914 43.06 -10.95 -9.30
C ALA A 914 43.12 -9.81 -8.25
N ALA A 915 42.03 -9.70 -7.47
CA ALA A 915 41.88 -8.67 -6.43
C ALA A 915 41.90 -9.25 -4.99
N GLY A 916 42.10 -10.55 -4.85
CA GLY A 916 42.13 -11.23 -3.55
C GLY A 916 41.08 -12.31 -3.38
N VAL A 917 40.73 -12.62 -2.13
CA VAL A 917 39.77 -13.65 -1.76
C VAL A 917 38.82 -13.10 -0.70
N ILE A 918 37.53 -13.37 -0.83
CA ILE A 918 36.56 -13.21 0.24
C ILE A 918 36.49 -14.52 1.01
N SER A 919 36.89 -14.49 2.28
CA SER A 919 36.85 -15.64 3.17
C SER A 919 35.73 -15.52 4.16
N ALA A 920 34.97 -16.59 4.41
CA ALA A 920 33.94 -16.59 5.42
C ALA A 920 33.89 -17.93 6.19
N SER A 921 33.50 -17.88 7.45
CA SER A 921 33.22 -19.06 8.27
C SER A 921 31.81 -19.00 8.86
N LEU A 922 31.14 -20.11 8.87
CA LEU A 922 29.93 -20.35 9.62
C LEU A 922 30.27 -21.02 10.94
N GLU A 923 29.88 -20.39 12.03
CA GLU A 923 30.06 -20.91 13.39
C GLU A 923 28.71 -21.06 14.09
N THR A 924 28.61 -22.06 14.95
CA THR A 924 27.44 -22.24 15.81
C THR A 924 27.91 -22.61 17.22
N ASP A 925 27.38 -21.94 18.22
CA ASP A 925 27.73 -22.14 19.63
C ASP A 925 29.26 -22.12 19.89
N GLY A 926 29.97 -21.28 19.15
CA GLY A 926 31.43 -21.11 19.24
C GLY A 926 32.25 -22.20 18.53
N LYS A 927 31.61 -23.05 17.75
CA LYS A 927 32.28 -24.10 16.96
C LYS A 927 32.17 -23.80 15.48
N GLN A 928 33.29 -23.77 14.78
CA GLN A 928 33.31 -23.60 13.32
C GLN A 928 32.76 -24.83 12.62
N CYS A 929 31.77 -24.63 11.76
CA CYS A 929 31.06 -25.68 11.02
C CYS A 929 31.49 -25.76 9.55
N LYS A 930 31.64 -24.60 8.90
CA LYS A 930 32.02 -24.53 7.48
C LYS A 930 32.89 -23.32 7.20
N VAL A 931 33.69 -23.41 6.14
CA VAL A 931 34.49 -22.31 5.58
C VAL A 931 34.21 -22.18 4.09
N SER A 932 34.21 -20.94 3.60
CA SER A 932 34.07 -20.59 2.18
C SER A 932 35.18 -19.61 1.79
N GLU A 933 35.83 -19.86 0.67
CA GLU A 933 36.82 -18.96 0.07
C GLU A 933 36.41 -18.68 -1.38
N ILE A 934 36.18 -17.42 -1.70
CA ILE A 934 35.70 -16.97 -3.01
C ILE A 934 36.71 -16.00 -3.61
N PRO A 935 37.39 -16.34 -4.72
CA PRO A 935 38.31 -15.45 -5.39
C PRO A 935 37.59 -14.25 -5.99
N VAL A 936 38.23 -13.12 -5.94
CA VAL A 936 37.77 -11.85 -6.53
C VAL A 936 38.62 -11.52 -7.74
N LEU A 937 37.98 -11.27 -8.87
CA LEU A 937 38.59 -10.97 -10.13
C LEU A 937 38.08 -9.62 -10.66
N ILE A 938 38.97 -8.70 -10.96
CA ILE A 938 38.63 -7.51 -11.72
C ILE A 938 38.89 -7.81 -13.20
N LEU A 939 37.95 -7.52 -14.08
CA LEU A 939 38.03 -7.72 -15.52
C LEU A 939 38.20 -6.39 -16.24
N SER A 940 38.90 -6.42 -17.37
CA SER A 940 38.88 -5.36 -18.36
C SER A 940 37.46 -5.21 -18.92
N LYS A 941 37.18 -4.10 -19.60
CA LYS A 941 35.87 -3.86 -20.23
C LYS A 941 35.49 -4.98 -21.21
N GLU A 942 36.44 -5.40 -22.00
CA GLU A 942 36.27 -6.45 -23.00
C GLU A 942 36.00 -7.81 -22.34
N ASP A 943 36.79 -8.18 -21.34
CA ASP A 943 36.67 -9.46 -20.66
C ASP A 943 35.36 -9.54 -19.85
N TYR A 944 34.93 -8.41 -19.28
CA TYR A 944 33.65 -8.34 -18.58
C TYR A 944 32.45 -8.48 -19.52
N ALA A 945 32.48 -7.79 -20.66
CA ALA A 945 31.49 -7.93 -21.71
C ALA A 945 31.39 -9.38 -22.21
N ASP A 946 32.51 -10.04 -22.39
CA ASP A 946 32.64 -11.45 -22.79
C ASP A 946 32.06 -12.41 -21.73
N ALA A 947 32.31 -12.09 -20.44
CA ALA A 947 31.75 -12.86 -19.32
C ALA A 947 30.22 -12.69 -19.22
N LEU A 948 29.71 -11.49 -19.41
CA LEU A 948 28.27 -11.22 -19.50
C LEU A 948 27.63 -11.92 -20.68
N ASP A 949 28.24 -11.87 -21.87
CA ASP A 949 27.73 -12.55 -23.06
C ASP A 949 27.64 -14.07 -22.85
N LYS A 950 28.65 -14.67 -22.28
CA LYS A 950 28.67 -16.10 -21.93
C LYS A 950 27.57 -16.44 -20.92
N MET A 951 27.35 -15.56 -19.95
CA MET A 951 26.31 -15.73 -18.96
C MET A 951 24.90 -15.65 -19.56
N TYR A 952 24.67 -14.68 -20.47
CA TYR A 952 23.37 -14.48 -21.12
C TYR A 952 23.04 -15.54 -22.16
N HIS A 953 24.01 -15.95 -22.94
CA HIS A 953 23.78 -16.82 -24.11
C HIS A 953 24.25 -18.27 -23.90
N GLY A 954 24.85 -18.54 -22.75
CA GLY A 954 25.51 -19.80 -22.51
C GLY A 954 26.79 -19.95 -23.37
N THR A 955 27.65 -20.86 -23.01
CA THR A 955 28.73 -21.25 -23.93
C THR A 955 28.08 -21.87 -25.16
N LYS A 956 28.17 -21.19 -26.31
CA LYS A 956 27.84 -21.80 -27.60
C LYS A 956 28.66 -23.08 -27.71
N LYS A 957 28.05 -24.24 -27.45
CA LYS A 957 28.60 -25.52 -27.81
C LYS A 957 28.34 -25.82 -29.26
#